data_f42d21e2770ae8d12fcdf4841c2fe484
#
_entry.id   f42d21e2770ae8d12fcdf4841c2fe484
#
_cell.length_a   1.000
_cell.length_b   1.000
_cell.length_c   1.000
_cell.angle_alpha   90.00
_cell.angle_beta   90.00
_cell.angle_gamma   90.00
#
_symmetry.space_group_name_H-M   'P 1'
#
loop_
_entity.id
_entity.type
_entity.pdbx_description
1 polymer ?
#
loop_
_entity_poly.entity_id
_entity_poly.type
_entity_poly.pdbx_seq_one_letter_code
_entity_poly.pdbx_strand_id
1 'polypeptide(L)'
;MSGEYMMGFLRNLLLAVVLAGGASVALAQRPAPAAQPRDPNAVVEATPTPEAIGRGAARERGTPSGVKGISRITNVEGITEYRVDSNGFRFLLFPDPTKPTVTVNMTYLVGSRMENYGETGMAHLLEHMMFKGTPKHPHVDQEFNQRGARFNGSTTMDRTNYYEITRASPDNLAWALELESDRMVHSFIAKKDLDSEMTVVRNEYEMGENSPFEVLMKRLQSIMYDWHAYGRATIGNRSDIENVPIAHLQAFYRMYYQPDNAVLMVTGKFDEKQALDLVAKNFGPIAKPKRTLPVFWTVEPTQDGERTFTVRRKGDIDIVMVGYHVPSNLHDESDPIGFAGSILGTAPTGRLHKDLVEKGLASQVFSIPVMGVDPGIIIFGAVVKKGDQLEPVRQALVKDIEALGDNPPTPEEIERTRRLFANQAEKTLDNMESIGVEMSEYIALGDWRLFFLARDELPKITSERVAAAAKHYFVRDNRTVGLFIPDDHPQRATIPPAPTLEEVMKDFHPSAAVKAGEAFDPSQDNIDRRTKLLTVGDVKVALLPKKTRGGTVNVALSLHIGNEKALFGQQVNAMLAGQMLSRGTTRYTRAQLADEEQKLKMSGGVGGTAAAFQTNRDNLEAALRLAVHVLRNPAFPDSEWEQLVTQTETGIQASMSEPEALAADALSRHFNVYPKGDWRYSPSLQETLEAVKASKLDDAKAFWSRFYGASPAEIAIVGDFDSDAIVPVIRELLADWKPQVPYERVKVEYSDVAPTEESIKTPDKENAVFVARENIAIRDDSPDYPALTLADYLLGGGTGFDSRLATRIRQKEGLSYSVGSELSVDSQDVNGAWSVYAIAAPVNIPKVETAFREEMARALRDGFTEAEVTSAKSGLLQTRAQSRAQDATLAAGWAGNMHLGRTFERSKELEAKLSALTAAEVTAALRKYLDPKKMTVVKAGDFK
;
A
#
# COMPACT_ATOMS: atom_id res chain seq x y z
N MET A 1 21.34 -5.57 -8.76
CA MET A 1 20.07 -4.88 -8.53
C MET A 1 18.85 -5.57 -9.16
N SER A 2 19.01 -6.63 -9.91
CA SER A 2 17.90 -7.32 -10.60
C SER A 2 17.08 -8.30 -9.74
N GLY A 3 17.50 -8.63 -8.53
CA GLY A 3 16.78 -9.54 -7.64
C GLY A 3 15.84 -8.88 -6.64
N GLU A 4 16.04 -7.60 -6.36
CA GLU A 4 15.27 -6.91 -5.31
C GLU A 4 13.89 -6.41 -5.77
N TYR A 5 13.69 -6.15 -7.06
CA TYR A 5 12.40 -5.67 -7.57
C TYR A 5 11.34 -6.77 -7.69
N MET A 6 11.74 -8.00 -7.99
CA MET A 6 10.79 -9.12 -8.03
C MET A 6 10.38 -9.59 -6.62
N MET A 7 11.28 -9.48 -5.63
CA MET A 7 10.92 -9.63 -4.21
C MET A 7 10.12 -8.43 -3.67
N GLY A 8 10.27 -7.25 -4.23
CA GLY A 8 9.50 -6.06 -3.88
C GLY A 8 8.01 -6.20 -4.20
N PHE A 9 7.67 -6.85 -5.28
CA PHE A 9 6.27 -7.09 -5.66
C PHE A 9 5.59 -8.13 -4.74
N LEU A 10 6.29 -9.21 -4.41
CA LEU A 10 5.82 -10.20 -3.41
C LEU A 10 5.82 -9.63 -1.97
N ARG A 11 6.75 -8.74 -1.65
CA ARG A 11 6.83 -8.07 -0.35
C ARG A 11 5.73 -7.01 -0.19
N ASN A 12 5.31 -6.35 -1.26
CA ASN A 12 4.21 -5.37 -1.22
C ASN A 12 2.83 -6.04 -1.12
N LEU A 13 2.64 -7.25 -1.61
CA LEU A 13 1.40 -8.01 -1.40
C LEU A 13 1.26 -8.48 0.07
N LEU A 14 2.36 -8.84 0.72
CA LEU A 14 2.39 -9.18 2.16
C LEU A 14 2.39 -7.93 3.07
N LEU A 15 2.94 -6.78 2.62
CA LEU A 15 2.90 -5.53 3.36
C LEU A 15 1.59 -4.73 3.17
N ALA A 16 0.89 -4.88 2.07
CA ALA A 16 -0.42 -4.23 1.86
C ALA A 16 -1.48 -4.71 2.87
N VAL A 17 -1.35 -5.94 3.38
CA VAL A 17 -2.21 -6.47 4.46
C VAL A 17 -1.86 -5.86 5.82
N VAL A 18 -0.64 -5.37 6.02
CA VAL A 18 -0.19 -4.76 7.30
C VAL A 18 -0.44 -3.25 7.35
N LEU A 19 -0.65 -2.59 6.19
CA LEU A 19 -0.81 -1.13 6.10
C LEU A 19 -2.27 -0.65 5.98
N ALA A 20 -3.24 -1.56 5.89
CA ALA A 20 -4.67 -1.21 5.88
C ALA A 20 -5.28 -1.00 7.28
N GLY A 21 -4.48 -1.07 8.34
CA GLY A 21 -4.91 -0.85 9.73
C GLY A 21 -4.44 0.50 10.27
N GLY A 22 -5.00 1.58 9.79
CA GLY A 22 -4.68 2.92 10.25
C GLY A 22 -5.85 3.62 10.94
N ALA A 23 -5.69 3.88 12.21
CA ALA A 23 -6.27 4.94 13.03
C ALA A 23 -7.79 5.03 13.18
N SER A 24 -8.24 4.64 14.34
CA SER A 24 -9.53 4.99 14.92
C SER A 24 -9.35 5.80 16.20
N VAL A 25 -10.30 6.65 16.51
CA VAL A 25 -10.14 7.75 17.42
C VAL A 25 -11.31 8.04 18.33
N ALA A 26 -11.03 8.45 19.56
CA ALA A 26 -11.92 8.57 20.70
C ALA A 26 -12.42 9.94 21.10
N LEU A 27 -13.37 9.92 21.99
CA LEU A 27 -13.93 11.07 22.68
C LEU A 27 -14.30 10.90 24.16
N ALA A 28 -14.18 11.98 24.89
CA ALA A 28 -14.31 12.03 26.34
C ALA A 28 -15.74 12.20 26.89
N GLN A 29 -15.94 11.69 28.08
CA GLN A 29 -17.17 11.43 28.81
C GLN A 29 -17.96 12.61 29.39
N ARG A 30 -19.29 12.41 29.44
CA ARG A 30 -20.10 12.71 30.63
C ARG A 30 -21.06 11.55 30.90
N PRO A 31 -21.43 11.24 32.16
CA PRO A 31 -22.27 10.09 32.47
C PRO A 31 -23.71 10.32 32.03
N ALA A 32 -24.25 9.37 31.30
CA ALA A 32 -25.66 9.31 30.98
C ALA A 32 -26.44 8.69 32.15
N PRO A 33 -27.71 9.09 32.37
CA PRO A 33 -28.55 8.46 33.38
C PRO A 33 -28.93 7.04 32.95
N ALA A 34 -28.95 6.12 33.91
CA ALA A 34 -29.28 4.73 33.73
C ALA A 34 -30.59 4.51 32.96
N ALA A 35 -30.49 3.82 31.81
CA ALA A 35 -31.64 3.41 31.03
C ALA A 35 -32.41 2.29 31.75
N GLN A 36 -33.71 2.42 31.84
CA GLN A 36 -34.60 1.34 32.29
C GLN A 36 -34.73 0.28 31.18
N PRO A 37 -34.90 -1.00 31.51
CA PRO A 37 -35.06 -2.06 30.53
C PRO A 37 -36.35 -1.83 29.71
N ARG A 38 -36.22 -1.88 28.37
CA ARG A 38 -37.36 -1.77 27.45
C ARG A 38 -38.02 -3.14 27.24
N ASP A 39 -39.31 -3.14 27.13
CA ASP A 39 -40.14 -4.29 26.79
C ASP A 39 -39.82 -4.75 25.33
N PRO A 40 -39.42 -6.02 25.10
CA PRO A 40 -39.09 -6.51 23.77
C PRO A 40 -40.30 -6.62 22.79
N ASN A 41 -41.52 -6.40 23.28
CA ASN A 41 -42.75 -6.45 22.46
C ASN A 41 -43.38 -5.09 22.16
N ALA A 42 -42.74 -3.99 22.51
CA ALA A 42 -43.26 -2.66 22.21
C ALA A 42 -43.09 -2.36 20.70
N VAL A 43 -44.24 -2.24 20.01
CA VAL A 43 -44.26 -1.73 18.63
C VAL A 43 -43.80 -0.28 18.69
N VAL A 44 -42.64 -0.02 18.12
CA VAL A 44 -42.11 1.35 18.02
C VAL A 44 -42.89 2.07 16.94
N GLU A 45 -43.80 2.98 17.34
CA GLU A 45 -44.32 3.97 16.41
C GLU A 45 -43.18 4.78 15.84
N ALA A 46 -43.08 4.81 14.52
CA ALA A 46 -42.07 5.56 13.81
C ALA A 46 -42.14 7.03 14.13
N THR A 47 -41.23 7.53 14.95
CA THR A 47 -41.02 8.98 15.13
C THR A 47 -40.45 9.55 13.85
N PRO A 48 -40.98 10.64 13.30
CA PRO A 48 -40.48 11.16 12.03
C PRO A 48 -39.14 11.83 12.16
N THR A 49 -38.27 11.46 11.20
CA THR A 49 -37.03 12.09 10.79
C THR A 49 -35.81 11.95 11.69
N PRO A 50 -34.92 10.96 11.40
CA PRO A 50 -33.52 11.20 11.61
C PRO A 50 -32.99 12.06 10.45
N GLU A 51 -32.49 13.25 10.72
CA GLU A 51 -31.68 13.98 9.77
C GLU A 51 -30.47 13.07 9.40
N ALA A 52 -30.19 12.96 8.11
CA ALA A 52 -29.18 12.06 7.61
C ALA A 52 -27.83 12.27 8.30
N ILE A 53 -27.27 11.21 8.85
CA ILE A 53 -25.92 11.16 9.39
C ILE A 53 -24.95 11.62 8.30
N GLY A 54 -24.02 12.49 8.61
CA GLY A 54 -23.06 13.07 7.67
C GLY A 54 -23.33 14.50 7.21
N ARG A 55 -24.34 15.18 7.75
CA ARG A 55 -24.71 16.56 7.34
C ARG A 55 -24.46 17.64 8.39
N GLY A 56 -23.76 17.36 9.48
CA GLY A 56 -23.54 18.31 10.58
C GLY A 56 -22.82 19.60 10.17
N ALA A 57 -21.80 19.50 9.31
CA ALA A 57 -21.00 20.65 8.85
C ALA A 57 -21.77 21.65 7.95
N ALA A 58 -22.94 21.30 7.44
CA ALA A 58 -23.76 22.18 6.58
C ALA A 58 -24.36 23.40 7.32
N ARG A 59 -24.25 23.50 8.63
CA ARG A 59 -24.87 24.57 9.44
C ARG A 59 -23.91 25.73 9.79
N GLU A 60 -22.60 25.60 9.58
CA GLU A 60 -21.67 26.69 9.84
C GLU A 60 -21.85 27.81 8.81
N ARG A 61 -22.03 29.04 9.27
CA ARG A 61 -22.08 30.23 8.40
C ARG A 61 -20.69 30.55 7.94
N GLY A 62 -20.40 30.32 6.66
CA GLY A 62 -19.11 30.65 6.07
C GLY A 62 -18.86 32.16 5.97
N THR A 63 -17.59 32.53 5.93
CA THR A 63 -17.11 33.89 5.61
C THR A 63 -16.70 33.98 4.14
N PRO A 64 -16.73 35.18 3.51
CA PRO A 64 -16.27 35.32 2.12
C PRO A 64 -14.83 34.84 1.92
N SER A 65 -14.60 34.00 0.91
CA SER A 65 -13.24 33.52 0.56
C SER A 65 -12.41 34.50 -0.26
N GLY A 66 -13.02 35.57 -0.75
CA GLY A 66 -12.45 36.48 -1.76
C GLY A 66 -12.75 36.07 -3.20
N VAL A 67 -13.29 34.88 -3.44
CA VAL A 67 -13.76 34.41 -4.75
C VAL A 67 -15.30 34.32 -4.72
N LYS A 68 -15.93 34.90 -5.75
CA LYS A 68 -17.41 34.95 -5.83
C LYS A 68 -18.01 33.54 -5.89
N GLY A 69 -18.96 33.25 -5.02
CA GLY A 69 -19.66 31.96 -4.97
C GLY A 69 -18.96 30.90 -4.12
N ILE A 70 -17.90 31.27 -3.43
CA ILE A 70 -17.18 30.40 -2.49
C ILE A 70 -17.16 31.03 -1.10
N SER A 71 -17.61 30.27 -0.12
CA SER A 71 -17.52 30.61 1.31
C SER A 71 -16.43 29.78 1.99
N ARG A 72 -15.61 30.43 2.82
CA ARG A 72 -14.67 29.78 3.73
C ARG A 72 -15.43 29.34 4.99
N ILE A 73 -15.29 28.07 5.36
CA ILE A 73 -16.00 27.48 6.49
C ILE A 73 -15.12 27.47 7.74
N THR A 74 -13.99 26.75 7.69
CA THR A 74 -13.09 26.63 8.84
C THR A 74 -11.65 26.40 8.37
N ASN A 75 -10.70 26.50 9.32
CA ASN A 75 -9.30 26.11 9.09
C ASN A 75 -8.78 25.38 10.33
N VAL A 76 -8.17 24.23 10.13
CA VAL A 76 -7.51 23.47 11.18
C VAL A 76 -6.12 23.07 10.69
N GLU A 77 -5.09 23.51 11.38
CA GLU A 77 -3.68 23.17 11.15
C GLU A 77 -3.21 23.32 9.69
N GLY A 78 -3.74 24.31 8.98
CA GLY A 78 -3.36 24.61 7.59
C GLY A 78 -4.30 24.01 6.53
N ILE A 79 -5.16 23.09 6.91
CA ILE A 79 -6.25 22.62 6.03
C ILE A 79 -7.40 23.60 6.13
N THR A 80 -7.83 24.19 5.01
CA THR A 80 -8.97 25.10 4.97
C THR A 80 -10.13 24.45 4.24
N GLU A 81 -11.28 24.41 4.91
CA GLU A 81 -12.54 23.99 4.30
C GLU A 81 -13.25 25.17 3.66
N TYR A 82 -13.73 24.94 2.45
CA TYR A 82 -14.55 25.83 1.66
C TYR A 82 -15.83 25.16 1.20
N ARG A 83 -16.80 25.97 0.79
CA ARG A 83 -18.07 25.51 0.24
C ARG A 83 -18.47 26.35 -0.97
N VAL A 84 -18.94 25.69 -2.02
CA VAL A 84 -19.58 26.32 -3.16
C VAL A 84 -21.00 26.72 -2.78
N ASP A 85 -21.34 28.01 -2.83
CA ASP A 85 -22.61 28.56 -2.32
C ASP A 85 -23.83 28.11 -3.13
N SER A 86 -23.65 27.87 -4.45
CA SER A 86 -24.76 27.53 -5.35
C SER A 86 -25.35 26.13 -5.12
N ASN A 87 -24.52 25.15 -4.75
CA ASN A 87 -24.91 23.75 -4.67
C ASN A 87 -24.51 23.05 -3.35
N GLY A 88 -23.70 23.71 -2.53
CA GLY A 88 -23.27 23.19 -1.23
C GLY A 88 -22.04 22.27 -1.29
N PHE A 89 -21.40 22.13 -2.46
CA PHE A 89 -20.20 21.30 -2.62
C PHE A 89 -19.10 21.73 -1.66
N ARG A 90 -18.54 20.79 -0.92
CA ARG A 90 -17.48 21.00 0.08
C ARG A 90 -16.13 20.64 -0.54
N PHE A 91 -15.09 21.41 -0.17
CA PHE A 91 -13.74 21.09 -0.56
C PHE A 91 -12.70 21.60 0.44
N LEU A 92 -11.58 20.91 0.51
CA LEU A 92 -10.48 21.15 1.43
C LEU A 92 -9.24 21.55 0.62
N LEU A 93 -8.57 22.61 1.04
CA LEU A 93 -7.31 23.04 0.45
C LEU A 93 -6.20 22.97 1.51
N PHE A 94 -5.10 22.32 1.14
CA PHE A 94 -3.92 22.17 1.97
C PHE A 94 -2.66 22.47 1.16
N PRO A 95 -2.35 23.77 0.91
CA PRO A 95 -1.18 24.15 0.13
C PRO A 95 0.12 23.89 0.89
N ASP A 96 1.06 23.21 0.24
CA ASP A 96 2.43 23.01 0.70
C ASP A 96 3.42 23.21 -0.46
N PRO A 97 4.20 24.30 -0.46
CA PRO A 97 5.14 24.57 -1.53
C PRO A 97 6.40 23.70 -1.50
N THR A 98 6.59 22.87 -0.48
CA THR A 98 7.83 22.08 -0.29
C THR A 98 7.91 20.85 -1.19
N LYS A 99 6.76 20.35 -1.66
CA LYS A 99 6.67 19.20 -2.55
C LYS A 99 6.26 19.66 -3.97
N PRO A 100 6.96 19.25 -5.02
CA PRO A 100 6.64 19.66 -6.38
C PRO A 100 5.49 18.85 -6.99
N THR A 101 4.67 18.23 -6.18
CA THR A 101 3.46 17.50 -6.58
C THR A 101 2.20 18.21 -6.09
N VAL A 102 1.09 17.94 -6.77
CA VAL A 102 -0.26 18.23 -6.32
C VAL A 102 -1.08 16.95 -6.34
N THR A 103 -1.79 16.70 -5.25
CA THR A 103 -2.77 15.62 -5.13
C THR A 103 -4.17 16.21 -5.15
N VAL A 104 -5.00 15.69 -6.00
CA VAL A 104 -6.44 15.96 -6.04
C VAL A 104 -7.15 14.67 -5.68
N ASN A 105 -7.98 14.68 -4.65
CA ASN A 105 -8.74 13.52 -4.20
C ASN A 105 -10.21 13.88 -4.06
N MET A 106 -11.06 13.22 -4.83
CA MET A 106 -12.51 13.34 -4.77
C MET A 106 -13.10 12.19 -3.98
N THR A 107 -13.74 12.46 -2.88
CA THR A 107 -14.41 11.47 -2.02
C THR A 107 -15.91 11.58 -2.17
N TYR A 108 -16.56 10.51 -2.56
CA TYR A 108 -18.01 10.35 -2.55
C TYR A 108 -18.45 9.58 -1.30
N LEU A 109 -19.46 10.10 -0.59
CA LEU A 109 -20.00 9.49 0.63
C LEU A 109 -20.95 8.35 0.26
N VAL A 110 -20.41 7.36 -0.41
CA VAL A 110 -21.10 6.16 -0.88
C VAL A 110 -20.11 5.01 -1.03
N GLY A 111 -20.45 3.86 -0.48
CA GLY A 111 -19.69 2.63 -0.56
C GLY A 111 -20.61 1.41 -0.58
N SER A 112 -20.07 0.23 -0.27
CA SER A 112 -20.81 -1.02 -0.35
C SER A 112 -21.98 -1.10 0.65
N ARG A 113 -22.00 -0.30 1.70
CA ARG A 113 -23.13 -0.18 2.63
C ARG A 113 -24.43 0.28 1.95
N MET A 114 -24.33 1.05 0.87
CA MET A 114 -25.46 1.62 0.14
C MET A 114 -26.02 0.66 -0.91
N GLU A 115 -25.46 -0.51 -1.02
CA GLU A 115 -25.91 -1.55 -1.97
C GLU A 115 -27.05 -2.40 -1.41
N ASN A 116 -27.89 -2.93 -2.30
CA ASN A 116 -28.97 -3.85 -1.96
C ASN A 116 -28.58 -5.32 -2.22
N TYR A 117 -29.41 -6.25 -1.81
CA TYR A 117 -29.30 -7.65 -2.22
C TYR A 117 -29.46 -7.76 -3.73
N GLY A 118 -28.58 -8.53 -4.39
CA GLY A 118 -28.54 -8.67 -5.84
C GLY A 118 -27.78 -7.53 -6.57
N GLU A 119 -27.24 -6.59 -5.81
CA GLU A 119 -26.51 -5.43 -6.33
C GLU A 119 -25.17 -5.23 -5.60
N THR A 120 -24.67 -6.26 -4.91
CA THR A 120 -23.41 -6.15 -4.17
C THR A 120 -22.22 -6.05 -5.11
N GLY A 121 -21.26 -5.18 -4.78
CA GLY A 121 -20.14 -4.84 -5.63
C GLY A 121 -20.43 -3.70 -6.61
N MET A 122 -21.65 -3.13 -6.59
CA MET A 122 -22.03 -2.07 -7.53
C MET A 122 -21.25 -0.79 -7.28
N ALA A 123 -20.95 -0.45 -6.04
CA ALA A 123 -20.14 0.72 -5.71
C ALA A 123 -18.71 0.57 -6.25
N HIS A 124 -18.11 -0.61 -6.06
CA HIS A 124 -16.79 -0.94 -6.57
C HIS A 124 -16.76 -1.03 -8.10
N LEU A 125 -17.76 -1.68 -8.70
CA LEU A 125 -17.88 -1.74 -10.16
C LEU A 125 -18.06 -0.34 -10.77
N LEU A 126 -18.79 0.56 -10.11
CA LEU A 126 -18.91 1.95 -10.52
C LEU A 126 -17.56 2.68 -10.42
N GLU A 127 -16.75 2.37 -9.41
CA GLU A 127 -15.38 2.89 -9.31
C GLU A 127 -14.62 2.61 -10.60
N HIS A 128 -14.60 1.36 -11.08
CA HIS A 128 -13.96 0.98 -12.35
C HIS A 128 -14.53 1.74 -13.55
N MET A 129 -15.86 1.90 -13.59
CA MET A 129 -16.54 2.57 -14.67
C MET A 129 -16.21 4.07 -14.76
N MET A 130 -15.82 4.70 -13.65
CA MET A 130 -15.43 6.10 -13.63
C MET A 130 -14.13 6.39 -14.40
N PHE A 131 -13.35 5.38 -14.71
CA PHE A 131 -12.15 5.48 -15.55
C PHE A 131 -12.42 5.33 -17.05
N LYS A 132 -13.68 5.12 -17.47
CA LYS A 132 -14.06 4.92 -18.88
C LYS A 132 -14.30 6.20 -19.65
N GLY A 133 -14.15 7.35 -18.99
CA GLY A 133 -14.19 8.66 -19.61
C GLY A 133 -15.54 9.39 -19.57
N THR A 134 -15.50 10.57 -20.10
CA THR A 134 -16.59 11.54 -20.19
C THR A 134 -16.61 12.17 -21.59
N PRO A 135 -17.62 12.95 -21.96
CA PRO A 135 -17.60 13.69 -23.24
C PRO A 135 -16.43 14.67 -23.39
N LYS A 136 -15.92 15.23 -22.30
CA LYS A 136 -14.75 16.12 -22.36
C LYS A 136 -13.42 15.35 -22.28
N HIS A 137 -13.41 14.26 -21.56
CA HIS A 137 -12.25 13.41 -21.31
C HIS A 137 -12.55 11.98 -21.80
N PRO A 138 -12.66 11.78 -23.15
CA PRO A 138 -13.07 10.47 -23.68
C PRO A 138 -12.01 9.38 -23.55
N HIS A 139 -10.78 9.74 -23.22
CA HIS A 139 -9.62 8.85 -23.07
C HIS A 139 -8.83 9.24 -21.82
N VAL A 140 -9.45 9.10 -20.65
CA VAL A 140 -8.91 9.49 -19.35
C VAL A 140 -7.56 8.80 -19.07
N ASP A 141 -7.44 7.52 -19.40
CA ASP A 141 -6.22 6.72 -19.32
C ASP A 141 -5.03 7.36 -20.08
N GLN A 142 -5.26 7.84 -21.30
CA GLN A 142 -4.24 8.54 -22.09
C GLN A 142 -3.88 9.90 -21.46
N GLU A 143 -4.85 10.60 -20.89
CA GLU A 143 -4.61 11.88 -20.24
C GLU A 143 -3.76 11.69 -18.97
N PHE A 144 -4.03 10.64 -18.18
CA PHE A 144 -3.20 10.28 -17.04
C PHE A 144 -1.74 10.02 -17.46
N ASN A 145 -1.56 9.20 -18.48
CA ASN A 145 -0.22 8.86 -18.97
C ASN A 145 0.53 10.08 -19.53
N GLN A 146 -0.13 10.92 -20.33
CA GLN A 146 0.49 12.13 -20.89
C GLN A 146 0.96 13.10 -19.79
N ARG A 147 0.30 13.09 -18.64
CA ARG A 147 0.63 13.94 -17.50
C ARG A 147 1.56 13.26 -16.49
N GLY A 148 1.89 11.98 -16.69
CA GLY A 148 2.62 11.16 -15.73
C GLY A 148 1.90 11.11 -14.40
N ALA A 149 0.58 11.12 -14.41
CA ALA A 149 -0.22 11.06 -13.21
C ALA A 149 -0.15 9.66 -12.58
N ARG A 150 0.06 9.61 -11.27
CA ARG A 150 -0.29 8.44 -10.47
C ARG A 150 -1.74 8.62 -10.05
N PHE A 151 -2.56 7.65 -10.34
CA PHE A 151 -3.98 7.73 -10.05
C PHE A 151 -4.49 6.39 -9.54
N ASN A 152 -5.55 6.43 -8.78
CA ASN A 152 -6.31 5.24 -8.39
C ASN A 152 -7.71 5.63 -7.93
N GLY A 153 -8.56 4.62 -7.72
CA GLY A 153 -9.78 4.69 -6.95
C GLY A 153 -9.71 3.70 -5.80
N SER A 154 -10.55 3.87 -4.82
CA SER A 154 -10.81 2.84 -3.83
C SER A 154 -12.23 2.97 -3.27
N THR A 155 -12.84 1.82 -3.06
CA THR A 155 -14.17 1.71 -2.47
C THR A 155 -14.09 1.01 -1.12
N THR A 156 -14.68 1.61 -0.10
CA THR A 156 -14.86 1.00 1.20
C THR A 156 -16.36 0.77 1.49
N MET A 157 -16.69 0.43 2.70
CA MET A 157 -18.09 0.29 3.10
C MET A 157 -18.85 1.63 3.06
N ASP A 158 -18.19 2.73 3.36
CA ASP A 158 -18.84 4.04 3.58
C ASP A 158 -18.49 5.09 2.53
N ARG A 159 -17.45 4.90 1.73
CA ARG A 159 -16.98 5.87 0.74
C ARG A 159 -16.40 5.22 -0.51
N THR A 160 -16.38 6.00 -1.59
CA THR A 160 -15.58 5.75 -2.79
C THR A 160 -14.78 7.01 -3.08
N ASN A 161 -13.48 6.88 -3.34
CA ASN A 161 -12.66 8.03 -3.71
C ASN A 161 -11.88 7.77 -4.99
N TYR A 162 -11.49 8.88 -5.63
CA TYR A 162 -10.64 8.91 -6.82
C TYR A 162 -9.56 9.95 -6.58
N TYR A 163 -8.33 9.64 -6.94
CA TYR A 163 -7.26 10.60 -6.77
C TYR A 163 -6.26 10.58 -7.91
N GLU A 164 -5.72 11.76 -8.19
CA GLU A 164 -4.62 12.00 -9.10
C GLU A 164 -3.49 12.71 -8.39
N ILE A 165 -2.29 12.17 -8.51
CA ILE A 165 -1.05 12.77 -8.03
C ILE A 165 -0.23 13.15 -9.26
N THR A 166 -0.04 14.45 -9.47
CA THR A 166 0.67 14.97 -10.64
C THR A 166 1.81 15.89 -10.23
N ARG A 167 2.70 16.16 -11.16
CA ARG A 167 3.63 17.28 -11.01
C ARG A 167 2.84 18.57 -10.84
N ALA A 168 3.23 19.37 -9.86
CA ALA A 168 2.60 20.66 -9.59
C ALA A 168 2.79 21.62 -10.76
N SER A 169 1.70 21.94 -11.42
CA SER A 169 1.61 22.99 -12.43
C SER A 169 0.18 23.54 -12.48
N PRO A 170 0.00 24.81 -12.93
CA PRO A 170 -1.33 25.38 -13.14
C PRO A 170 -2.21 24.54 -14.07
N ASP A 171 -1.61 23.96 -15.12
CA ASP A 171 -2.32 23.13 -16.11
C ASP A 171 -2.76 21.80 -15.54
N ASN A 172 -1.91 21.12 -14.76
CA ASN A 172 -2.26 19.83 -14.14
C ASN A 172 -3.35 20.00 -13.08
N LEU A 173 -3.27 21.04 -12.25
CA LEU A 173 -4.34 21.36 -11.31
C LEU A 173 -5.65 21.68 -12.03
N ALA A 174 -5.59 22.51 -13.06
CA ALA A 174 -6.78 22.87 -13.84
C ALA A 174 -7.43 21.66 -14.49
N TRP A 175 -6.61 20.78 -15.06
CA TRP A 175 -7.05 19.54 -15.69
C TRP A 175 -7.67 18.58 -14.67
N ALA A 176 -7.02 18.33 -13.52
CA ALA A 176 -7.55 17.40 -12.52
C ALA A 176 -8.90 17.90 -11.96
N LEU A 177 -9.02 19.19 -11.68
CA LEU A 177 -10.30 19.76 -11.21
C LEU A 177 -11.39 19.79 -12.30
N GLU A 178 -11.03 19.94 -13.58
CA GLU A 178 -11.98 19.79 -14.69
C GLU A 178 -12.43 18.34 -14.85
N LEU A 179 -11.47 17.38 -14.81
CA LEU A 179 -11.75 15.96 -14.89
C LEU A 179 -12.71 15.52 -13.77
N GLU A 180 -12.41 15.87 -12.51
CA GLU A 180 -13.25 15.47 -11.38
C GLU A 180 -14.64 16.08 -11.44
N SER A 181 -14.76 17.34 -11.82
CA SER A 181 -16.07 17.97 -11.98
C SER A 181 -16.88 17.35 -13.11
N ASP A 182 -16.24 16.93 -14.18
CA ASP A 182 -16.91 16.31 -15.33
C ASP A 182 -17.26 14.85 -15.04
N ARG A 183 -16.35 14.08 -14.40
CA ARG A 183 -16.63 12.72 -13.90
C ARG A 183 -17.83 12.67 -12.95
N MET A 184 -18.01 13.68 -12.10
CA MET A 184 -19.12 13.74 -11.14
C MET A 184 -20.49 13.67 -11.84
N VAL A 185 -20.64 14.25 -13.03
CA VAL A 185 -21.96 14.43 -13.65
C VAL A 185 -22.11 13.88 -15.07
N HIS A 186 -20.99 13.57 -15.76
CA HIS A 186 -21.00 13.23 -17.18
C HIS A 186 -20.27 11.92 -17.51
N SER A 187 -19.84 11.11 -16.54
CA SER A 187 -19.22 9.81 -16.84
C SER A 187 -20.12 8.96 -17.73
N PHE A 188 -19.54 8.28 -18.70
CA PHE A 188 -20.29 7.57 -19.72
C PHE A 188 -21.19 6.47 -19.16
N ILE A 189 -20.72 5.72 -18.17
CA ILE A 189 -21.40 4.56 -17.55
C ILE A 189 -22.19 3.79 -18.64
N ALA A 190 -21.47 3.33 -19.66
CA ALA A 190 -22.04 2.71 -20.83
C ALA A 190 -22.07 1.18 -20.72
N LYS A 191 -23.11 0.55 -21.29
CA LYS A 191 -23.25 -0.91 -21.23
C LYS A 191 -22.03 -1.66 -21.79
N LYS A 192 -21.45 -1.19 -22.88
CA LYS A 192 -20.26 -1.80 -23.51
C LYS A 192 -19.06 -1.86 -22.55
N ASP A 193 -18.90 -0.80 -21.75
CA ASP A 193 -17.79 -0.70 -20.79
C ASP A 193 -18.09 -1.54 -19.56
N LEU A 194 -19.35 -1.59 -19.12
CA LEU A 194 -19.81 -2.50 -18.07
C LEU A 194 -19.55 -3.96 -18.45
N ASP A 195 -19.92 -4.38 -19.65
CA ASP A 195 -19.72 -5.77 -20.10
C ASP A 195 -18.23 -6.19 -20.09
N SER A 196 -17.33 -5.24 -20.30
CA SER A 196 -15.89 -5.45 -20.18
C SER A 196 -15.45 -5.47 -18.71
N GLU A 197 -15.85 -4.45 -17.92
CA GLU A 197 -15.38 -4.30 -16.54
C GLU A 197 -15.93 -5.37 -15.60
N MET A 198 -17.13 -5.88 -15.83
CA MET A 198 -17.64 -7.03 -15.08
C MET A 198 -16.68 -8.22 -15.13
N THR A 199 -16.00 -8.44 -16.26
CA THR A 199 -14.99 -9.50 -16.38
C THR A 199 -13.71 -9.14 -15.61
N VAL A 200 -13.31 -7.87 -15.60
CA VAL A 200 -12.14 -7.41 -14.85
C VAL A 200 -12.39 -7.56 -13.34
N VAL A 201 -13.52 -7.05 -12.85
CA VAL A 201 -13.89 -7.15 -11.42
C VAL A 201 -14.11 -8.61 -11.01
N ARG A 202 -14.65 -9.45 -11.89
CA ARG A 202 -14.71 -10.89 -11.65
C ARG A 202 -13.32 -11.52 -11.49
N ASN A 203 -12.36 -11.18 -12.34
CA ASN A 203 -10.99 -11.66 -12.23
C ASN A 203 -10.34 -11.21 -10.92
N GLU A 204 -10.61 -9.98 -10.49
CA GLU A 204 -10.17 -9.46 -9.20
C GLU A 204 -10.80 -10.23 -8.03
N TYR A 205 -12.11 -10.49 -8.10
CA TYR A 205 -12.80 -11.35 -7.14
C TYR A 205 -12.16 -12.74 -7.07
N GLU A 206 -11.91 -13.37 -8.22
CA GLU A 206 -11.27 -14.68 -8.34
C GLU A 206 -9.83 -14.67 -7.79
N MET A 207 -9.09 -13.58 -7.97
CA MET A 207 -7.77 -13.42 -7.36
C MET A 207 -7.85 -13.42 -5.82
N GLY A 208 -8.81 -12.70 -5.24
CA GLY A 208 -9.05 -12.74 -3.80
C GLY A 208 -9.49 -14.11 -3.30
N GLU A 209 -10.19 -14.90 -4.13
CA GLU A 209 -10.57 -16.28 -3.78
C GLU A 209 -9.39 -17.26 -3.77
N ASN A 210 -8.24 -16.90 -4.32
CA ASN A 210 -7.01 -17.68 -4.19
C ASN A 210 -6.28 -17.46 -2.86
N SER A 211 -6.53 -16.33 -2.19
CA SER A 211 -5.91 -16.01 -0.93
C SER A 211 -6.63 -16.66 0.25
N PRO A 212 -6.01 -17.61 0.99
CA PRO A 212 -6.61 -18.19 2.20
C PRO A 212 -7.07 -17.13 3.19
N PHE A 213 -6.27 -16.05 3.33
CA PHE A 213 -6.55 -14.94 4.21
C PHE A 213 -7.81 -14.18 3.79
N GLU A 214 -7.91 -13.76 2.52
CA GLU A 214 -9.05 -12.99 2.03
C GLU A 214 -10.34 -13.80 2.03
N VAL A 215 -10.25 -15.07 1.68
CA VAL A 215 -11.41 -15.98 1.74
C VAL A 215 -11.91 -16.10 3.17
N LEU A 216 -11.00 -16.34 4.12
CA LEU A 216 -11.38 -16.45 5.54
C LEU A 216 -11.95 -15.13 6.05
N MET A 217 -11.33 -14.01 5.69
CA MET A 217 -11.76 -12.67 6.03
C MET A 217 -13.17 -12.37 5.51
N LYS A 218 -13.43 -12.58 4.22
CA LYS A 218 -14.75 -12.37 3.61
C LYS A 218 -15.82 -13.25 4.28
N ARG A 219 -15.49 -14.50 4.60
CA ARG A 219 -16.40 -15.41 5.29
C ARG A 219 -16.64 -14.98 6.72
N LEU A 220 -15.58 -14.60 7.42
CA LEU A 220 -15.69 -14.08 8.78
C LEU A 220 -16.60 -12.85 8.81
N GLN A 221 -16.33 -11.88 7.97
CA GLN A 221 -17.16 -10.67 7.83
C GLN A 221 -18.62 -11.01 7.54
N SER A 222 -18.88 -11.88 6.56
CA SER A 222 -20.23 -12.30 6.18
C SER A 222 -20.98 -13.07 7.28
N ILE A 223 -20.27 -13.81 8.12
CA ILE A 223 -20.86 -14.60 9.21
C ILE A 223 -21.08 -13.75 10.46
N MET A 224 -20.28 -12.72 10.62
CA MET A 224 -20.41 -11.82 11.77
C MET A 224 -21.70 -10.99 11.70
N TYR A 225 -22.20 -10.63 10.52
CA TYR A 225 -23.38 -9.82 10.34
C TYR A 225 -24.59 -10.65 9.91
N ASP A 226 -25.71 -10.51 10.58
CA ASP A 226 -26.95 -11.18 10.20
C ASP A 226 -27.61 -10.50 8.98
N TRP A 227 -27.66 -9.17 8.96
CA TRP A 227 -28.24 -8.41 7.86
C TRP A 227 -27.64 -7.04 7.60
N HIS A 228 -26.79 -6.52 8.48
CA HIS A 228 -26.17 -5.22 8.23
C HIS A 228 -25.26 -5.27 7.01
N ALA A 229 -25.26 -4.23 6.22
CA ALA A 229 -24.51 -4.17 4.97
C ALA A 229 -22.97 -4.33 5.13
N TYR A 230 -22.43 -4.10 6.32
CA TYR A 230 -21.03 -4.34 6.64
C TYR A 230 -20.63 -5.83 6.60
N GLY A 231 -21.60 -6.73 6.63
CA GLY A 231 -21.34 -8.15 6.39
C GLY A 231 -21.03 -8.50 4.94
N ARG A 232 -21.07 -7.54 4.02
CA ARG A 232 -20.81 -7.75 2.60
C ARG A 232 -19.41 -7.27 2.25
N ALA A 233 -18.68 -8.11 1.50
CA ALA A 233 -17.40 -7.70 0.95
C ALA A 233 -17.60 -6.57 -0.08
N THR A 234 -16.75 -5.57 -0.04
CA THR A 234 -16.83 -4.40 -0.94
C THR A 234 -16.72 -4.80 -2.42
N ILE A 235 -15.95 -5.83 -2.71
CA ILE A 235 -15.87 -6.41 -4.06
C ILE A 235 -17.21 -6.95 -4.56
N GLY A 236 -18.14 -7.24 -3.64
CA GLY A 236 -19.44 -7.83 -3.94
C GLY A 236 -19.43 -9.34 -4.04
N ASN A 237 -20.63 -9.91 -4.27
CA ASN A 237 -20.79 -11.32 -4.54
C ASN A 237 -20.61 -11.57 -6.05
N ARG A 238 -20.00 -12.67 -6.41
CA ARG A 238 -19.76 -13.03 -7.81
C ARG A 238 -21.04 -12.96 -8.66
N SER A 239 -22.15 -13.50 -8.14
CA SER A 239 -23.42 -13.48 -8.86
C SER A 239 -23.97 -12.08 -9.14
N ASP A 240 -23.74 -11.16 -8.21
CA ASP A 240 -24.23 -9.81 -8.33
C ASP A 240 -23.36 -9.03 -9.33
N ILE A 241 -22.03 -9.15 -9.20
CA ILE A 241 -21.05 -8.56 -10.14
C ILE A 241 -21.36 -8.98 -11.57
N GLU A 242 -21.63 -10.27 -11.79
CA GLU A 242 -21.90 -10.83 -13.11
C GLU A 242 -23.27 -10.45 -13.69
N ASN A 243 -24.19 -9.89 -12.89
CA ASN A 243 -25.58 -9.69 -13.29
C ASN A 243 -26.12 -8.27 -13.06
N VAL A 244 -25.28 -7.34 -12.56
CA VAL A 244 -25.78 -5.99 -12.30
C VAL A 244 -26.31 -5.31 -13.59
N PRO A 245 -27.57 -4.86 -13.62
CA PRO A 245 -28.10 -4.18 -14.80
C PRO A 245 -27.48 -2.79 -14.96
N ILE A 246 -27.09 -2.41 -16.20
CA ILE A 246 -26.54 -1.08 -16.46
C ILE A 246 -27.46 0.05 -15.98
N ALA A 247 -28.77 -0.12 -16.06
CA ALA A 247 -29.73 0.87 -15.60
C ALA A 247 -29.63 1.11 -14.07
N HIS A 248 -29.34 0.05 -13.29
CA HIS A 248 -29.15 0.14 -11.84
C HIS A 248 -27.84 0.87 -11.53
N LEU A 249 -26.75 0.53 -12.21
CA LEU A 249 -25.47 1.20 -12.07
C LEU A 249 -25.57 2.69 -12.44
N GLN A 250 -26.27 3.03 -13.53
CA GLN A 250 -26.55 4.41 -13.89
C GLN A 250 -27.44 5.12 -12.89
N ALA A 251 -28.40 4.43 -12.30
CA ALA A 251 -29.25 4.99 -11.23
C ALA A 251 -28.44 5.24 -9.96
N PHE A 252 -27.57 4.33 -9.60
CA PHE A 252 -26.63 4.47 -8.46
C PHE A 252 -25.69 5.66 -8.66
N TYR A 253 -25.09 5.79 -9.84
CA TYR A 253 -24.27 6.94 -10.20
C TYR A 253 -25.05 8.25 -10.03
N ARG A 254 -26.23 8.38 -10.64
CA ARG A 254 -27.07 9.60 -10.53
C ARG A 254 -27.55 9.87 -9.11
N MET A 255 -27.71 8.86 -8.27
CA MET A 255 -28.13 9.00 -6.89
C MET A 255 -27.03 9.58 -6.02
N TYR A 256 -25.83 9.04 -6.12
CA TYR A 256 -24.78 9.28 -5.13
C TYR A 256 -23.67 10.22 -5.61
N TYR A 257 -23.36 10.27 -6.90
CA TYR A 257 -22.29 11.10 -7.45
C TYR A 257 -22.81 12.51 -7.73
N GLN A 258 -22.96 13.28 -6.65
CA GLN A 258 -23.56 14.60 -6.66
C GLN A 258 -22.82 15.55 -5.72
N PRO A 259 -22.83 16.88 -5.95
CA PRO A 259 -22.04 17.83 -5.17
C PRO A 259 -22.38 17.87 -3.67
N ASP A 260 -23.59 17.52 -3.26
CA ASP A 260 -24.01 17.48 -1.85
C ASP A 260 -23.60 16.18 -1.13
N ASN A 261 -23.02 15.23 -1.86
CA ASN A 261 -22.58 13.93 -1.38
C ASN A 261 -21.11 13.66 -1.69
N ALA A 262 -20.34 14.71 -1.92
CA ALA A 262 -18.94 14.63 -2.27
C ALA A 262 -18.11 15.69 -1.55
N VAL A 263 -16.85 15.39 -1.27
CA VAL A 263 -15.85 16.31 -0.74
C VAL A 263 -14.57 16.15 -1.54
N LEU A 264 -14.08 17.25 -2.07
CA LEU A 264 -12.78 17.31 -2.77
C LEU A 264 -11.70 17.71 -1.77
N MET A 265 -10.52 17.10 -1.86
CA MET A 265 -9.32 17.56 -1.17
C MET A 265 -8.21 17.81 -2.18
N VAL A 266 -7.55 18.97 -2.05
CA VAL A 266 -6.37 19.34 -2.84
C VAL A 266 -5.21 19.59 -1.89
N THR A 267 -4.11 18.84 -2.08
CA THR A 267 -2.91 18.98 -1.24
C THR A 267 -1.66 19.16 -2.09
N GLY A 268 -0.62 19.76 -1.53
CA GLY A 268 0.67 19.94 -2.19
C GLY A 268 0.89 21.35 -2.74
N LYS A 269 1.66 21.47 -3.82
CA LYS A 269 2.08 22.78 -4.32
C LYS A 269 1.10 23.35 -5.34
N PHE A 270 0.34 24.34 -4.92
CA PHE A 270 -0.56 25.10 -5.79
C PHE A 270 -0.79 26.51 -5.24
N ASP A 271 -1.32 27.38 -6.07
CA ASP A 271 -1.84 28.69 -5.65
C ASP A 271 -3.28 28.55 -5.17
N GLU A 272 -3.54 28.94 -3.91
CA GLU A 272 -4.85 28.78 -3.29
C GLU A 272 -5.95 29.58 -4.02
N LYS A 273 -5.63 30.80 -4.47
CA LYS A 273 -6.59 31.60 -5.22
C LYS A 273 -6.93 30.94 -6.55
N GLN A 274 -5.92 30.42 -7.26
CA GLN A 274 -6.14 29.67 -8.51
C GLN A 274 -7.03 28.45 -8.27
N ALA A 275 -6.78 27.69 -7.19
CA ALA A 275 -7.63 26.55 -6.83
C ALA A 275 -9.08 26.96 -6.57
N LEU A 276 -9.29 28.04 -5.79
CA LEU A 276 -10.61 28.61 -5.55
C LEU A 276 -11.33 29.03 -6.85
N ASP A 277 -10.63 29.74 -7.74
CA ASP A 277 -11.18 30.17 -9.03
C ASP A 277 -11.54 28.95 -9.92
N LEU A 278 -10.70 27.92 -9.92
CA LEU A 278 -10.95 26.69 -10.68
C LEU A 278 -12.13 25.89 -10.12
N VAL A 279 -12.23 25.77 -8.79
CA VAL A 279 -13.40 25.12 -8.17
C VAL A 279 -14.67 25.91 -8.46
N ALA A 280 -14.64 27.23 -8.31
CA ALA A 280 -15.79 28.08 -8.67
C ALA A 280 -16.22 27.91 -10.13
N LYS A 281 -15.24 27.80 -11.05
CA LYS A 281 -15.46 27.62 -12.49
C LYS A 281 -16.06 26.25 -12.82
N ASN A 282 -15.51 25.19 -12.25
CA ASN A 282 -15.81 23.81 -12.66
C ASN A 282 -17.00 23.23 -11.87
N PHE A 283 -17.04 23.43 -10.56
CA PHE A 283 -18.09 22.88 -9.67
C PHE A 283 -19.23 23.85 -9.43
N GLY A 284 -19.01 25.17 -9.56
CA GLY A 284 -20.05 26.19 -9.35
C GLY A 284 -21.26 26.08 -10.28
N PRO A 285 -21.09 25.72 -11.58
CA PRO A 285 -22.20 25.51 -12.51
C PRO A 285 -23.00 24.22 -12.28
N ILE A 286 -22.48 23.25 -11.55
CA ILE A 286 -23.19 21.99 -11.27
C ILE A 286 -24.44 22.31 -10.46
N ALA A 287 -25.58 21.84 -10.96
CA ALA A 287 -26.86 22.12 -10.33
C ALA A 287 -26.98 21.48 -8.95
N LYS A 288 -27.62 22.18 -8.01
CA LYS A 288 -27.96 21.58 -6.73
C LYS A 288 -28.90 20.38 -6.94
N PRO A 289 -28.60 19.21 -6.34
CA PRO A 289 -29.42 18.02 -6.50
C PRO A 289 -30.85 18.22 -6.01
N LYS A 290 -31.80 17.63 -6.74
CA LYS A 290 -33.21 17.64 -6.38
C LYS A 290 -33.66 16.34 -5.70
N ARG A 291 -32.85 15.29 -5.76
CA ARG A 291 -33.14 13.99 -5.12
C ARG A 291 -32.96 14.06 -3.61
N THR A 292 -33.54 13.13 -2.89
CA THR A 292 -33.25 12.85 -1.49
C THR A 292 -32.42 11.58 -1.42
N LEU A 293 -31.34 11.60 -0.64
CA LEU A 293 -30.54 10.40 -0.39
C LEU A 293 -31.37 9.40 0.43
N PRO A 294 -31.28 8.11 0.12
CA PRO A 294 -31.90 7.08 0.94
C PRO A 294 -31.40 7.14 2.39
N VAL A 295 -32.28 6.82 3.32
CA VAL A 295 -31.93 6.61 4.73
C VAL A 295 -31.83 5.11 4.97
N PHE A 296 -30.75 4.67 5.59
CA PHE A 296 -30.51 3.27 5.88
C PHE A 296 -31.00 2.96 7.30
N TRP A 297 -31.95 2.05 7.42
CA TRP A 297 -32.63 1.68 8.66
C TRP A 297 -32.06 0.40 9.29
N THR A 298 -31.19 -0.30 8.57
CA THR A 298 -30.69 -1.59 9.00
C THR A 298 -29.73 -1.43 10.17
N VAL A 299 -30.08 -2.01 11.30
CA VAL A 299 -29.24 -2.10 12.50
C VAL A 299 -28.94 -3.57 12.73
N GLU A 300 -27.67 -3.89 12.96
CA GLU A 300 -27.27 -5.26 13.24
C GLU A 300 -27.89 -5.69 14.59
N PRO A 301 -28.55 -6.85 14.64
CA PRO A 301 -29.06 -7.37 15.92
C PRO A 301 -27.87 -7.74 16.81
N THR A 302 -28.16 -7.77 18.12
CA THR A 302 -27.20 -8.35 19.07
C THR A 302 -26.94 -9.80 18.73
N GLN A 303 -25.72 -10.25 18.80
CA GLN A 303 -25.32 -11.63 18.48
C GLN A 303 -25.83 -12.63 19.56
N ASP A 304 -26.43 -13.83 19.24
CA ASP A 304 -27.09 -14.77 20.18
C ASP A 304 -26.23 -15.97 20.61
N GLY A 305 -25.00 -16.02 20.27
CA GLY A 305 -24.13 -17.12 20.68
C GLY A 305 -22.90 -17.32 19.80
N GLU A 306 -21.90 -18.03 20.30
CA GLU A 306 -20.61 -18.24 19.60
C GLU A 306 -20.78 -18.81 18.20
N ARG A 307 -20.34 -18.09 17.13
CA ARG A 307 -20.34 -18.60 15.76
C ARG A 307 -18.97 -19.14 15.42
N THR A 308 -18.79 -20.33 14.95
CA THR A 308 -17.54 -20.83 14.41
C THR A 308 -17.78 -21.36 13.02
N PHE A 309 -16.89 -21.11 12.13
CA PHE A 309 -16.97 -21.68 10.81
C PHE A 309 -15.57 -22.11 10.38
N THR A 310 -15.53 -22.93 9.37
CA THR A 310 -14.29 -23.35 8.75
C THR A 310 -14.39 -23.17 7.26
N VAL A 311 -13.32 -22.69 6.70
CA VAL A 311 -13.08 -22.73 5.27
C VAL A 311 -12.16 -23.90 4.99
N ARG A 312 -12.61 -24.78 4.11
CA ARG A 312 -11.82 -25.90 3.61
C ARG A 312 -11.44 -25.64 2.16
N ARG A 313 -10.20 -25.24 1.93
CA ARG A 313 -9.62 -25.10 0.59
C ARG A 313 -8.23 -25.68 0.58
N LYS A 314 -7.71 -26.02 -0.59
CA LYS A 314 -6.29 -26.34 -0.72
C LYS A 314 -5.45 -25.13 -0.38
N GLY A 315 -4.38 -25.36 0.37
CA GLY A 315 -3.46 -24.36 0.85
C GLY A 315 -2.37 -25.00 1.70
N ASP A 316 -1.35 -24.24 2.02
CA ASP A 316 -0.18 -24.75 2.73
C ASP A 316 0.01 -24.06 4.09
N ILE A 317 -0.98 -23.29 4.51
CA ILE A 317 -1.01 -22.63 5.82
C ILE A 317 -2.38 -22.79 6.46
N ASP A 318 -2.39 -22.95 7.76
CA ASP A 318 -3.58 -22.89 8.58
C ASP A 318 -3.75 -21.48 9.13
N ILE A 319 -4.97 -20.95 9.14
CA ILE A 319 -5.24 -19.64 9.69
C ILE A 319 -6.39 -19.75 10.69
N VAL A 320 -6.21 -19.14 11.85
CA VAL A 320 -7.31 -18.86 12.77
C VAL A 320 -7.54 -17.36 12.80
N MET A 321 -8.78 -16.93 12.61
CA MET A 321 -9.24 -15.56 12.82
C MET A 321 -10.31 -15.53 13.89
N VAL A 322 -10.23 -14.54 14.75
CA VAL A 322 -11.20 -14.32 15.82
C VAL A 322 -11.67 -12.87 15.72
N GLY A 323 -12.95 -12.69 15.44
CA GLY A 323 -13.56 -11.38 15.30
C GLY A 323 -14.55 -11.07 16.43
N TYR A 324 -14.67 -9.79 16.78
CA TYR A 324 -15.62 -9.27 17.76
C TYR A 324 -16.33 -8.05 17.19
N HIS A 325 -17.65 -7.93 17.39
CA HIS A 325 -18.35 -6.68 17.12
C HIS A 325 -17.95 -5.60 18.11
N VAL A 326 -17.82 -4.40 17.60
CA VAL A 326 -17.40 -3.21 18.36
C VAL A 326 -18.20 -2.00 17.91
N PRO A 327 -18.28 -0.92 18.70
CA PRO A 327 -18.99 0.29 18.31
C PRO A 327 -18.38 0.94 17.07
N SER A 328 -19.11 1.91 16.52
CA SER A 328 -18.64 2.71 15.39
C SER A 328 -17.40 3.53 15.74
N ASN A 329 -16.70 4.02 14.70
CA ASN A 329 -15.56 4.91 14.87
C ASN A 329 -15.88 6.25 15.54
N LEU A 330 -17.16 6.58 15.69
CA LEU A 330 -17.59 7.81 16.38
C LEU A 330 -17.86 7.60 17.88
N HIS A 331 -17.76 6.37 18.39
CA HIS A 331 -18.00 6.06 19.79
C HIS A 331 -16.74 6.27 20.64
N ASP A 332 -16.91 6.71 21.88
CA ASP A 332 -15.81 7.02 22.80
C ASP A 332 -15.00 5.79 23.27
N GLU A 333 -15.50 4.57 23.02
CA GLU A 333 -14.78 3.31 23.25
C GLU A 333 -14.00 2.82 22.03
N SER A 334 -14.11 3.49 20.87
CA SER A 334 -13.41 3.04 19.65
C SER A 334 -11.89 3.07 19.78
N ASP A 335 -11.32 4.12 20.40
CA ASP A 335 -9.87 4.20 20.64
C ASP A 335 -9.36 3.22 21.70
N PRO A 336 -10.00 3.08 22.87
CA PRO A 336 -9.66 1.99 23.78
C PRO A 336 -9.59 0.64 23.06
N ILE A 337 -10.52 0.38 22.12
CA ILE A 337 -10.51 -0.85 21.30
C ILE A 337 -9.34 -0.86 20.30
N GLY A 338 -9.04 0.26 19.66
CA GLY A 338 -7.87 0.40 18.79
C GLY A 338 -6.55 0.16 19.55
N PHE A 339 -6.45 0.70 20.77
CA PHE A 339 -5.33 0.41 21.66
C PHE A 339 -5.24 -1.07 22.03
N ALA A 340 -6.37 -1.69 22.39
CA ALA A 340 -6.43 -3.12 22.68
C ALA A 340 -5.92 -3.95 21.47
N GLY A 341 -6.35 -3.60 20.26
CA GLY A 341 -5.88 -4.22 19.03
C GLY A 341 -4.37 -4.12 18.84
N SER A 342 -3.81 -2.94 19.04
CA SER A 342 -2.37 -2.72 18.94
C SER A 342 -1.58 -3.45 20.02
N ILE A 343 -2.01 -3.38 21.28
CA ILE A 343 -1.35 -4.04 22.43
C ILE A 343 -1.32 -5.55 22.24
N LEU A 344 -2.35 -6.12 21.64
CA LEU A 344 -2.43 -7.56 21.38
C LEU A 344 -1.65 -7.96 20.11
N GLY A 345 -1.90 -7.31 18.98
CA GLY A 345 -1.51 -7.83 17.66
C GLY A 345 -0.23 -7.28 17.06
N THR A 346 0.36 -6.20 17.61
CA THR A 346 1.54 -5.59 17.01
C THR A 346 2.81 -6.42 17.22
N ALA A 347 3.39 -6.94 16.15
CA ALA A 347 4.70 -7.61 16.23
C ALA A 347 5.84 -6.58 16.31
N PRO A 348 6.91 -6.84 17.11
CA PRO A 348 7.12 -7.97 18.02
C PRO A 348 6.63 -7.71 19.46
N THR A 349 6.04 -6.56 19.74
CA THR A 349 5.77 -6.08 21.09
C THR A 349 4.44 -6.54 21.66
N GLY A 350 3.52 -6.95 20.81
CA GLY A 350 2.18 -7.37 21.19
C GLY A 350 2.17 -8.66 21.98
N ARG A 351 1.15 -8.80 22.86
CA ARG A 351 1.00 -9.96 23.72
C ARG A 351 0.85 -11.25 22.93
N LEU A 352 0.09 -11.25 21.82
CA LEU A 352 -0.09 -12.40 20.94
C LEU A 352 1.22 -12.84 20.28
N HIS A 353 2.07 -11.89 19.89
CA HIS A 353 3.38 -12.24 19.35
C HIS A 353 4.22 -13.00 20.38
N LYS A 354 4.28 -12.50 21.62
CA LYS A 354 5.03 -13.12 22.72
C LYS A 354 4.50 -14.51 23.08
N ASP A 355 3.19 -14.69 23.05
CA ASP A 355 2.56 -15.92 23.51
C ASP A 355 2.38 -16.98 22.44
N LEU A 356 2.33 -16.60 21.16
CA LEU A 356 2.14 -17.54 20.07
C LEU A 356 3.39 -17.68 19.21
N VAL A 357 4.00 -16.56 18.80
CA VAL A 357 5.14 -16.62 17.88
C VAL A 357 6.44 -16.95 18.60
N GLU A 358 6.72 -16.29 19.72
CA GLU A 358 7.93 -16.58 20.51
C GLU A 358 7.93 -18.00 21.13
N LYS A 359 6.73 -18.56 21.33
CA LYS A 359 6.60 -19.95 21.82
C LYS A 359 6.51 -20.99 20.69
N GLY A 360 6.63 -20.56 19.45
CA GLY A 360 6.61 -21.45 18.27
C GLY A 360 5.25 -22.07 17.96
N LEU A 361 4.15 -21.53 18.49
CA LEU A 361 2.79 -22.00 18.21
C LEU A 361 2.22 -21.44 16.90
N ALA A 362 2.66 -20.24 16.49
CA ALA A 362 2.27 -19.59 15.27
C ALA A 362 3.47 -18.95 14.58
N SER A 363 3.42 -18.78 13.27
CA SER A 363 4.45 -18.06 12.51
C SER A 363 4.23 -16.55 12.52
N GLN A 364 2.97 -16.11 12.55
CA GLN A 364 2.58 -14.70 12.56
C GLN A 364 1.30 -14.51 13.36
N VAL A 365 1.13 -13.30 13.89
CA VAL A 365 -0.12 -12.82 14.48
C VAL A 365 -0.44 -11.44 13.93
N PHE A 366 -1.73 -11.08 13.91
CA PHE A 366 -2.19 -9.78 13.43
C PHE A 366 -3.46 -9.33 14.14
N SER A 367 -3.75 -8.03 14.03
CA SER A 367 -4.99 -7.39 14.48
C SER A 367 -5.47 -6.43 13.39
N ILE A 368 -6.76 -6.49 13.03
CA ILE A 368 -7.38 -5.69 11.98
C ILE A 368 -8.70 -5.14 12.50
N PRO A 369 -8.78 -3.83 12.81
CA PRO A 369 -10.06 -3.16 13.05
C PRO A 369 -10.76 -2.89 11.71
N VAL A 370 -12.05 -3.19 11.65
CA VAL A 370 -12.94 -2.90 10.51
C VAL A 370 -14.14 -2.13 11.07
N MET A 371 -13.95 -0.84 11.23
CA MET A 371 -14.93 0.07 11.85
C MET A 371 -15.26 1.21 10.88
N GLY A 372 -16.49 1.70 10.94
CA GLY A 372 -16.97 2.76 10.06
C GLY A 372 -17.96 3.68 10.76
N VAL A 373 -18.88 4.27 10.00
CA VAL A 373 -19.97 5.13 10.49
C VAL A 373 -20.90 4.36 11.42
N ASP A 374 -21.21 3.12 11.06
CA ASP A 374 -22.01 2.21 11.89
C ASP A 374 -21.10 1.27 12.71
N PRO A 375 -21.66 0.56 13.72
CA PRO A 375 -20.91 -0.41 14.50
C PRO A 375 -20.19 -1.45 13.63
N GLY A 376 -18.92 -1.68 13.97
CA GLY A 376 -18.00 -2.49 13.19
C GLY A 376 -17.53 -3.77 13.89
N ILE A 377 -16.35 -4.24 13.49
CA ILE A 377 -15.71 -5.42 14.05
C ILE A 377 -14.22 -5.19 14.25
N ILE A 378 -13.61 -5.93 15.18
CA ILE A 378 -12.15 -6.07 15.27
C ILE A 378 -11.79 -7.54 15.10
N ILE A 379 -10.73 -7.83 14.33
CA ILE A 379 -10.29 -9.17 13.99
C ILE A 379 -8.87 -9.37 14.49
N PHE A 380 -8.62 -10.47 15.18
CA PHE A 380 -7.29 -10.97 15.52
C PHE A 380 -7.05 -12.29 14.82
N GLY A 381 -5.81 -12.58 14.50
CA GLY A 381 -5.51 -13.85 13.84
C GLY A 381 -4.10 -14.32 14.01
N ALA A 382 -3.92 -15.59 13.70
CA ALA A 382 -2.64 -16.26 13.69
C ALA A 382 -2.53 -17.14 12.45
N VAL A 383 -1.35 -17.12 11.86
CA VAL A 383 -0.95 -18.02 10.79
C VAL A 383 -0.15 -19.15 11.42
N VAL A 384 -0.57 -20.37 11.14
CA VAL A 384 0.00 -21.59 11.70
C VAL A 384 0.58 -22.43 10.57
N LYS A 385 1.69 -23.10 10.82
CA LYS A 385 2.31 -23.99 9.84
C LYS A 385 1.44 -25.21 9.59
N LYS A 386 1.31 -25.60 8.35
CA LYS A 386 0.54 -26.79 7.94
C LYS A 386 0.98 -28.04 8.69
N GLY A 387 0.01 -28.72 9.27
CA GLY A 387 0.21 -29.96 10.00
C GLY A 387 0.48 -29.77 11.50
N ASP A 388 0.61 -28.55 11.98
CA ASP A 388 0.68 -28.24 13.40
C ASP A 388 -0.74 -28.26 14.02
N GLN A 389 -0.80 -28.33 15.36
CA GLN A 389 -2.10 -28.41 16.04
C GLN A 389 -2.73 -27.01 16.14
N LEU A 390 -3.78 -26.75 15.34
CA LEU A 390 -4.48 -25.45 15.32
C LEU A 390 -5.27 -25.17 16.60
N GLU A 391 -5.82 -26.19 17.23
CA GLU A 391 -6.67 -26.02 18.41
C GLU A 391 -5.94 -25.40 19.62
N PRO A 392 -4.72 -25.79 19.98
CA PRO A 392 -3.93 -25.07 20.98
C PRO A 392 -3.68 -23.60 20.64
N VAL A 393 -3.45 -23.26 19.35
CA VAL A 393 -3.28 -21.87 18.89
C VAL A 393 -4.57 -21.10 19.04
N ARG A 394 -5.70 -21.67 18.60
CA ARG A 394 -7.03 -21.08 18.79
C ARG A 394 -7.31 -20.81 20.26
N GLN A 395 -7.02 -21.79 21.13
CA GLN A 395 -7.24 -21.65 22.57
C GLN A 395 -6.37 -20.56 23.18
N ALA A 396 -5.09 -20.52 22.82
CA ALA A 396 -4.16 -19.50 23.32
C ALA A 396 -4.55 -18.10 22.79
N LEU A 397 -4.83 -17.98 21.49
CA LEU A 397 -5.26 -16.74 20.86
C LEU A 397 -6.51 -16.16 21.55
N VAL A 398 -7.55 -16.98 21.69
CA VAL A 398 -8.80 -16.57 22.35
C VAL A 398 -8.56 -16.20 23.80
N LYS A 399 -7.79 -17.01 24.53
CA LYS A 399 -7.47 -16.77 25.94
C LYS A 399 -6.78 -15.41 26.13
N ASP A 400 -5.80 -15.10 25.31
CA ASP A 400 -5.00 -13.89 25.50
C ASP A 400 -5.78 -12.63 25.15
N ILE A 401 -6.67 -12.70 24.14
CA ILE A 401 -7.57 -11.59 23.79
C ILE A 401 -8.57 -11.33 24.93
N GLU A 402 -9.31 -12.34 25.37
CA GLU A 402 -10.38 -12.19 26.37
C GLU A 402 -9.84 -11.89 27.78
N ALA A 403 -8.60 -12.27 28.06
CA ALA A 403 -7.93 -11.94 29.31
C ALA A 403 -7.54 -10.46 29.44
N LEU A 404 -7.56 -9.66 28.38
CA LEU A 404 -7.10 -8.26 28.42
C LEU A 404 -7.91 -7.40 29.40
N GLY A 405 -9.21 -7.67 29.57
CA GLY A 405 -10.08 -6.97 30.50
C GLY A 405 -9.74 -7.25 31.98
N ASP A 406 -9.30 -8.44 32.32
CA ASP A 406 -8.91 -8.85 33.67
C ASP A 406 -7.41 -8.68 33.93
N ASN A 407 -6.60 -8.58 32.87
CA ASN A 407 -5.17 -8.26 32.87
C ASN A 407 -4.91 -6.92 32.17
N PRO A 408 -5.20 -5.79 32.82
CA PRO A 408 -5.08 -4.47 32.19
C PRO A 408 -3.70 -4.24 31.55
N PRO A 409 -3.63 -3.43 30.47
CA PRO A 409 -2.36 -3.05 29.89
C PRO A 409 -1.43 -2.38 30.88
N THR A 410 -0.14 -2.65 30.79
CA THR A 410 0.85 -1.93 31.59
C THR A 410 1.00 -0.49 31.13
N PRO A 411 1.52 0.41 31.97
CA PRO A 411 1.81 1.78 31.55
C PRO A 411 2.74 1.86 30.33
N GLU A 412 3.67 0.90 30.20
CA GLU A 412 4.57 0.83 29.06
C GLU A 412 3.86 0.43 27.77
N GLU A 413 2.93 -0.52 27.82
CA GLU A 413 2.11 -0.93 26.68
C GLU A 413 1.24 0.23 26.18
N ILE A 414 0.60 0.94 27.09
CA ILE A 414 -0.20 2.14 26.76
C ILE A 414 0.68 3.22 26.13
N GLU A 415 1.83 3.52 26.73
CA GLU A 415 2.71 4.58 26.22
C GLU A 415 3.34 4.22 24.88
N ARG A 416 3.65 2.96 24.66
CA ARG A 416 4.15 2.46 23.37
C ARG A 416 3.11 2.63 22.27
N THR A 417 1.89 2.21 22.53
CA THR A 417 0.76 2.32 21.57
C THR A 417 0.42 3.78 21.30
N ARG A 418 0.42 4.62 22.33
CA ARG A 418 0.20 6.07 22.15
C ARG A 418 1.25 6.69 21.23
N ARG A 419 2.52 6.38 21.43
CA ARG A 419 3.59 6.85 20.53
C ARG A 419 3.45 6.33 19.12
N LEU A 420 3.05 5.08 18.95
CA LEU A 420 2.82 4.48 17.63
C LEU A 420 1.76 5.30 16.86
N PHE A 421 0.61 5.56 17.46
CA PHE A 421 -0.48 6.28 16.81
C PHE A 421 -0.15 7.77 16.61
N ALA A 422 0.48 8.41 17.59
CA ALA A 422 0.93 9.79 17.44
C ALA A 422 1.94 9.95 16.28
N ASN A 423 2.92 9.07 16.20
CA ASN A 423 3.90 9.08 15.11
C ASN A 423 3.25 8.81 13.75
N GLN A 424 2.25 7.94 13.69
CA GLN A 424 1.52 7.69 12.44
C GLN A 424 0.76 8.93 11.98
N ALA A 425 0.03 9.58 12.88
CA ALA A 425 -0.68 10.81 12.56
C ALA A 425 0.27 11.93 12.08
N GLU A 426 1.44 12.07 12.70
CA GLU A 426 2.46 13.02 12.29
C GLU A 426 3.01 12.73 10.88
N LYS A 427 3.34 11.47 10.60
CA LYS A 427 3.81 11.03 9.28
C LYS A 427 2.77 11.26 8.18
N THR A 428 1.51 11.02 8.48
CA THR A 428 0.41 11.29 7.53
C THR A 428 0.33 12.78 7.21
N LEU A 429 0.40 13.65 8.22
CA LEU A 429 0.38 15.11 8.03
C LEU A 429 1.61 15.64 7.27
N ASP A 430 2.76 15.03 7.44
CA ASP A 430 3.99 15.41 6.75
C ASP A 430 4.05 14.96 5.29
N ASN A 431 3.18 14.05 4.88
CA ASN A 431 3.12 13.52 3.52
C ASN A 431 1.85 14.01 2.80
N MET A 432 2.04 15.00 1.90
CA MET A 432 0.94 15.62 1.16
C MET A 432 0.16 14.67 0.26
N GLU A 433 0.77 13.60 -0.19
CA GLU A 433 0.09 12.58 -1.00
C GLU A 433 -0.75 11.67 -0.09
N SER A 434 -0.17 11.21 1.02
CA SER A 434 -0.88 10.37 1.99
C SER A 434 -2.06 11.10 2.63
N ILE A 435 -1.85 12.31 3.17
CA ILE A 435 -2.94 13.07 3.81
C ILE A 435 -4.05 13.39 2.82
N GLY A 436 -3.70 13.66 1.55
CA GLY A 436 -4.67 13.92 0.49
C GLY A 436 -5.63 12.75 0.25
N VAL A 437 -5.20 11.53 0.47
CA VAL A 437 -5.99 10.30 0.27
C VAL A 437 -6.60 9.79 1.57
N GLU A 438 -5.81 9.71 2.65
CA GLU A 438 -6.26 9.16 3.95
C GLU A 438 -7.38 9.99 4.59
N MET A 439 -7.43 11.30 4.31
CA MET A 439 -8.52 12.15 4.79
C MET A 439 -9.90 11.69 4.32
N SER A 440 -9.96 10.90 3.24
CA SER A 440 -11.21 10.33 2.74
C SER A 440 -11.95 9.46 3.78
N GLU A 441 -11.22 8.79 4.67
CA GLU A 441 -11.81 7.97 5.73
C GLU A 441 -12.53 8.83 6.78
N TYR A 442 -11.91 9.93 7.20
CA TYR A 442 -12.51 10.86 8.16
C TYR A 442 -13.67 11.67 7.55
N ILE A 443 -13.56 12.01 6.26
CA ILE A 443 -14.65 12.61 5.47
C ILE A 443 -15.85 11.66 5.46
N ALA A 444 -15.62 10.35 5.31
CA ALA A 444 -16.66 9.32 5.33
C ALA A 444 -17.36 9.21 6.69
N LEU A 445 -16.63 9.43 7.80
CA LEU A 445 -17.20 9.51 9.14
C LEU A 445 -18.04 10.78 9.38
N GLY A 446 -18.02 11.73 8.44
CA GLY A 446 -18.85 12.94 8.44
C GLY A 446 -18.09 14.25 8.66
N ASP A 447 -16.89 14.21 9.25
CA ASP A 447 -16.08 15.41 9.47
C ASP A 447 -14.59 15.08 9.45
N TRP A 448 -13.87 15.69 8.49
CA TRP A 448 -12.41 15.52 8.34
C TRP A 448 -11.62 15.94 9.60
N ARG A 449 -12.17 16.83 10.44
CA ARG A 449 -11.54 17.31 11.69
C ARG A 449 -11.41 16.20 12.74
N LEU A 450 -12.10 15.09 12.58
CA LEU A 450 -11.98 13.91 13.42
C LEU A 450 -10.55 13.36 13.42
N PHE A 451 -9.80 13.52 12.33
CA PHE A 451 -8.38 13.19 12.28
C PHE A 451 -7.58 13.89 13.39
N PHE A 452 -7.80 15.19 13.58
CA PHE A 452 -7.08 15.98 14.59
C PHE A 452 -7.60 15.70 16.00
N LEU A 453 -8.90 15.58 16.13
CA LEU A 453 -9.51 15.22 17.39
C LEU A 453 -8.93 13.92 17.94
N ALA A 454 -8.79 12.98 17.09
CA ALA A 454 -8.21 11.69 17.33
C ALA A 454 -6.81 11.75 17.92
N ARG A 455 -5.96 12.40 17.23
CA ARG A 455 -4.59 12.61 17.68
C ARG A 455 -4.55 13.29 19.05
N ASP A 456 -5.40 14.28 19.25
CA ASP A 456 -5.42 15.10 20.47
C ASP A 456 -6.04 14.36 21.68
N GLU A 457 -6.83 13.30 21.44
CA GLU A 457 -7.40 12.43 22.48
C GLU A 457 -6.46 11.30 22.94
N LEU A 458 -5.43 10.95 22.17
CA LEU A 458 -4.50 9.86 22.53
C LEU A 458 -3.94 9.93 23.96
N PRO A 459 -3.59 11.12 24.51
CA PRO A 459 -3.12 11.21 25.90
C PRO A 459 -4.15 10.80 26.97
N LYS A 460 -5.44 10.79 26.62
CA LYS A 460 -6.54 10.48 27.56
C LYS A 460 -6.87 8.98 27.63
N ILE A 461 -6.25 8.17 26.77
CA ILE A 461 -6.44 6.72 26.80
C ILE A 461 -5.63 6.12 27.93
N THR A 462 -6.31 5.48 28.90
CA THR A 462 -5.71 4.84 30.05
C THR A 462 -5.86 3.34 30.02
N SER A 463 -5.06 2.65 30.85
CA SER A 463 -5.12 1.20 31.01
C SER A 463 -6.52 0.72 31.39
N GLU A 464 -7.18 1.44 32.29
CA GLU A 464 -8.51 1.12 32.80
C GLU A 464 -9.57 1.23 31.70
N ARG A 465 -9.50 2.26 30.83
CA ARG A 465 -10.42 2.42 29.71
C ARG A 465 -10.25 1.27 28.71
N VAL A 466 -9.01 0.92 28.39
CA VAL A 466 -8.70 -0.20 27.47
C VAL A 466 -9.21 -1.52 28.05
N ALA A 467 -8.94 -1.77 29.34
CA ALA A 467 -9.42 -2.97 30.02
C ALA A 467 -10.96 -3.02 30.11
N ALA A 468 -11.62 -1.88 30.39
CA ALA A 468 -13.07 -1.81 30.44
C ALA A 468 -13.71 -2.12 29.08
N ALA A 469 -13.20 -1.52 28.00
CA ALA A 469 -13.66 -1.81 26.65
C ALA A 469 -13.42 -3.28 26.27
N ALA A 470 -12.22 -3.81 26.54
CA ALA A 470 -11.93 -5.21 26.31
C ALA A 470 -12.87 -6.14 27.09
N LYS A 471 -13.15 -5.84 28.34
CA LYS A 471 -14.07 -6.61 29.19
C LYS A 471 -15.53 -6.57 28.68
N HIS A 472 -15.91 -5.49 28.01
CA HIS A 472 -17.24 -5.33 27.43
C HIS A 472 -17.38 -6.06 26.09
N TYR A 473 -16.40 -5.91 25.18
CA TYR A 473 -16.54 -6.37 23.78
C TYR A 473 -15.85 -7.69 23.47
N PHE A 474 -14.70 -7.98 24.10
CA PHE A 474 -13.96 -9.23 23.83
C PHE A 474 -14.49 -10.33 24.72
N VAL A 475 -15.73 -10.70 24.50
CA VAL A 475 -16.43 -11.72 25.27
C VAL A 475 -16.82 -12.89 24.40
N ARG A 476 -16.96 -14.04 25.03
CA ARG A 476 -17.25 -15.29 24.36
C ARG A 476 -18.45 -15.18 23.42
N ASP A 477 -19.55 -14.55 23.84
CA ASP A 477 -20.80 -14.47 23.08
C ASP A 477 -20.78 -13.37 21.99
N ASN A 478 -19.73 -12.54 21.90
CA ASN A 478 -19.42 -11.61 20.81
C ASN A 478 -18.34 -12.13 19.84
N ARG A 479 -17.86 -13.34 20.06
CA ARG A 479 -16.73 -13.91 19.31
C ARG A 479 -17.22 -14.69 18.10
N THR A 480 -16.57 -14.41 16.96
CA THR A 480 -16.67 -15.26 15.77
C THR A 480 -15.31 -15.84 15.48
N VAL A 481 -15.22 -17.18 15.38
CA VAL A 481 -13.98 -17.87 15.07
C VAL A 481 -14.06 -18.43 13.66
N GLY A 482 -13.19 -17.99 12.79
CA GLY A 482 -12.96 -18.50 11.47
C GLY A 482 -11.69 -19.33 11.43
N LEU A 483 -11.78 -20.53 10.89
CA LEU A 483 -10.64 -21.40 10.69
C LEU A 483 -10.47 -21.65 9.19
N PHE A 484 -9.27 -21.50 8.70
CA PHE A 484 -8.92 -21.99 7.39
C PHE A 484 -8.26 -23.36 7.55
N ILE A 485 -9.05 -24.35 7.85
CA ILE A 485 -8.92 -25.82 7.89
C ILE A 485 -10.17 -26.48 8.46
N PRO A 486 -10.23 -27.83 8.53
CA PRO A 486 -11.46 -28.53 8.89
C PRO A 486 -11.94 -28.38 10.34
N ASP A 487 -13.10 -27.78 10.54
CA ASP A 487 -14.19 -27.78 11.57
C ASP A 487 -14.42 -26.68 12.64
N ASP A 488 -15.58 -26.39 13.16
CA ASP A 488 -16.49 -25.22 13.26
C ASP A 488 -17.21 -24.76 14.58
N HIS A 489 -17.60 -23.46 14.86
CA HIS A 489 -18.82 -22.75 15.47
C HIS A 489 -18.73 -21.54 16.45
N PRO A 490 -19.60 -20.48 16.55
CA PRO A 490 -19.50 -19.09 17.07
C PRO A 490 -20.50 -18.35 18.02
N GLN A 491 -20.28 -17.08 18.55
CA GLN A 491 -21.01 -16.29 19.57
C GLN A 491 -21.09 -14.73 19.40
N ARG A 492 -21.88 -13.91 20.16
CA ARG A 492 -22.31 -12.52 19.96
C ARG A 492 -22.16 -11.48 21.06
N ALA A 493 -22.26 -10.17 20.76
CA ALA A 493 -22.37 -9.04 21.70
C ALA A 493 -23.28 -7.87 21.29
N THR A 494 -23.64 -7.00 22.25
CA THR A 494 -24.41 -5.77 22.01
C THR A 494 -23.50 -4.60 21.70
N ILE A 495 -23.85 -3.78 20.74
CA ILE A 495 -23.06 -2.63 20.30
C ILE A 495 -23.87 -1.34 20.45
N PRO A 496 -23.32 -0.29 21.10
CA PRO A 496 -24.04 0.98 21.28
C PRO A 496 -24.10 1.81 19.98
N PRO A 497 -25.06 2.71 19.85
CA PRO A 497 -25.11 3.65 18.73
C PRO A 497 -23.94 4.65 18.80
N ALA A 498 -23.55 5.19 17.67
CA ALA A 498 -22.60 6.28 17.63
C ALA A 498 -23.18 7.56 18.22
N PRO A 499 -22.38 8.38 18.92
CA PRO A 499 -22.77 9.72 19.29
C PRO A 499 -22.91 10.61 18.04
N THR A 500 -23.57 11.76 18.20
CA THR A 500 -23.61 12.74 17.10
C THR A 500 -22.23 13.37 16.89
N LEU A 501 -21.92 13.73 15.63
CA LEU A 501 -20.65 14.40 15.32
C LEU A 501 -20.50 15.72 16.12
N GLU A 502 -21.60 16.44 16.36
CA GLU A 502 -21.59 17.67 17.14
C GLU A 502 -21.21 17.43 18.61
N GLU A 503 -21.69 16.34 19.21
CA GLU A 503 -21.26 15.92 20.56
C GLU A 503 -19.78 15.57 20.58
N VAL A 504 -19.30 14.88 19.53
CA VAL A 504 -17.92 14.45 19.38
C VAL A 504 -16.95 15.63 19.25
N MET A 505 -17.33 16.66 18.50
CA MET A 505 -16.46 17.81 18.20
C MET A 505 -16.57 18.96 19.21
N LYS A 506 -17.43 18.85 20.22
CA LYS A 506 -17.81 19.95 21.10
C LYS A 506 -16.65 20.66 21.81
N ASP A 507 -15.66 19.90 22.23
CA ASP A 507 -14.50 20.40 23.00
C ASP A 507 -13.19 20.36 22.20
N PHE A 508 -13.28 20.25 20.87
CA PHE A 508 -12.09 20.18 20.02
C PHE A 508 -11.40 21.53 19.88
N HIS A 509 -10.12 21.55 20.25
CA HIS A 509 -9.23 22.70 20.06
C HIS A 509 -8.02 22.25 19.21
N PRO A 510 -7.77 22.86 18.05
CA PRO A 510 -6.67 22.46 17.19
C PRO A 510 -5.31 22.79 17.80
N SER A 511 -4.33 21.94 17.54
CA SER A 511 -2.92 22.19 17.85
C SER A 511 -2.27 23.18 16.86
N ALA A 512 -1.06 23.63 17.14
CA ALA A 512 -0.34 24.51 16.26
C ALA A 512 0.01 23.83 14.92
N ALA A 513 -0.07 24.57 13.83
CA ALA A 513 0.27 24.05 12.50
C ALA A 513 1.77 23.65 12.39
N VAL A 514 2.04 22.57 11.68
CA VAL A 514 3.40 22.15 11.36
C VAL A 514 4.07 23.17 10.44
N LYS A 515 5.34 23.50 10.69
CA LYS A 515 6.09 24.46 9.86
C LYS A 515 6.19 23.96 8.42
N ALA A 516 5.88 24.83 7.47
CA ALA A 516 6.05 24.53 6.06
C ALA A 516 7.54 24.39 5.68
N GLY A 517 7.81 23.61 4.65
CA GLY A 517 9.13 23.50 4.06
C GLY A 517 9.37 24.53 2.94
N GLU A 518 10.48 24.40 2.23
CA GLU A 518 10.82 25.23 1.08
C GLU A 518 10.20 24.71 -0.22
N ALA A 519 10.03 25.57 -1.21
CA ALA A 519 9.77 25.15 -2.57
C ALA A 519 11.04 24.56 -3.20
N PHE A 520 11.04 23.24 -3.41
CA PHE A 520 12.19 22.53 -3.96
C PHE A 520 12.04 22.31 -5.48
N ASP A 521 13.06 22.70 -6.24
CA ASP A 521 13.16 22.39 -7.68
C ASP A 521 13.78 20.98 -7.86
N PRO A 522 13.04 19.98 -8.40
CA PRO A 522 13.53 18.63 -8.59
C PRO A 522 14.28 18.42 -9.91
N SER A 523 14.73 19.51 -10.56
CA SER A 523 15.58 19.40 -11.75
C SER A 523 16.95 18.79 -11.39
N GLN A 524 17.47 17.99 -12.30
CA GLN A 524 18.75 17.30 -12.10
C GLN A 524 19.87 18.28 -11.81
N ASP A 525 19.93 19.41 -12.52
CA ASP A 525 20.90 20.47 -12.32
C ASP A 525 20.84 21.10 -10.91
N ASN A 526 19.62 21.26 -10.37
CA ASN A 526 19.44 21.75 -9.02
C ASN A 526 19.84 20.72 -7.97
N ILE A 527 19.47 19.46 -8.20
CA ILE A 527 19.82 18.34 -7.32
C ILE A 527 21.36 18.22 -7.24
N ASP A 528 22.05 18.13 -8.39
CA ASP A 528 23.51 18.00 -8.45
C ASP A 528 24.22 19.21 -7.83
N ARG A 529 23.80 20.44 -8.15
CA ARG A 529 24.37 21.68 -7.61
C ARG A 529 24.23 21.80 -6.09
N ARG A 530 23.09 21.35 -5.54
CA ARG A 530 22.80 21.46 -4.11
C ARG A 530 23.38 20.33 -3.29
N THR A 531 23.73 19.22 -3.91
CA THR A 531 24.26 18.06 -3.21
C THR A 531 25.75 18.23 -2.95
N LYS A 532 26.16 18.09 -1.69
CA LYS A 532 27.54 18.05 -1.28
C LYS A 532 28.05 16.60 -1.35
N LEU A 533 28.89 16.30 -2.30
CA LEU A 533 29.54 15.00 -2.43
C LEU A 533 30.91 15.02 -1.72
N LEU A 534 31.19 14.00 -0.93
CA LEU A 534 32.48 13.84 -0.24
C LEU A 534 32.74 12.34 0.04
N THR A 535 33.97 12.05 0.49
CA THR A 535 34.37 10.72 0.91
C THR A 535 34.84 10.75 2.36
N VAL A 536 34.42 9.76 3.14
CA VAL A 536 34.77 9.61 4.55
C VAL A 536 35.33 8.19 4.75
N GLY A 537 36.63 8.03 4.83
CA GLY A 537 37.27 6.72 4.71
C GLY A 537 37.02 6.15 3.32
N ASP A 538 36.45 4.93 3.26
CA ASP A 538 36.05 4.27 2.01
C ASP A 538 34.52 4.47 1.69
N VAL A 539 33.84 5.33 2.43
CA VAL A 539 32.42 5.61 2.28
C VAL A 539 32.20 6.84 1.42
N LYS A 540 31.43 6.70 0.33
CA LYS A 540 30.96 7.83 -0.47
C LYS A 540 29.72 8.43 0.18
N VAL A 541 29.67 9.75 0.25
CA VAL A 541 28.62 10.47 0.99
C VAL A 541 27.99 11.53 0.08
N ALA A 542 26.67 11.52 -0.02
CA ALA A 542 25.87 12.55 -0.68
C ALA A 542 24.95 13.24 0.33
N LEU A 543 25.06 14.57 0.46
CA LEU A 543 24.27 15.37 1.39
C LEU A 543 23.47 16.42 0.62
N LEU A 544 22.14 16.29 0.63
CA LEU A 544 21.21 17.25 0.01
C LEU A 544 20.34 17.92 1.08
N PRO A 545 20.84 18.96 1.74
CA PRO A 545 20.06 19.68 2.73
C PRO A 545 18.99 20.54 2.06
N LYS A 546 17.75 20.44 2.57
CA LYS A 546 16.62 21.26 2.16
C LYS A 546 15.60 21.36 3.29
N LYS A 547 14.82 22.45 3.34
CA LYS A 547 13.75 22.58 4.33
C LYS A 547 12.56 21.73 3.91
N THR A 548 12.17 20.81 4.77
CA THR A 548 11.00 19.94 4.57
C THR A 548 9.92 20.28 5.59
N ARG A 549 8.67 19.96 5.26
CA ARG A 549 7.59 20.06 6.23
C ARG A 549 7.84 19.06 7.37
N GLY A 550 7.66 19.50 8.61
CA GLY A 550 7.94 18.68 9.79
C GLY A 550 9.42 18.38 10.04
N GLY A 551 10.33 18.97 9.24
CA GLY A 551 11.77 18.73 9.37
C GLY A 551 12.19 17.31 8.98
N THR A 552 11.49 16.66 8.05
CA THR A 552 11.77 15.28 7.65
C THR A 552 13.13 15.14 6.98
N VAL A 553 13.78 13.99 7.20
CA VAL A 553 15.07 13.61 6.63
C VAL A 553 15.00 12.14 6.21
N ASN A 554 15.47 11.87 5.00
CA ASN A 554 15.58 10.52 4.45
C ASN A 554 17.05 10.11 4.35
N VAL A 555 17.36 8.90 4.76
CA VAL A 555 18.69 8.31 4.72
C VAL A 555 18.66 7.03 3.92
N ALA A 556 19.63 6.84 3.02
CA ALA A 556 19.90 5.59 2.33
C ALA A 556 21.38 5.23 2.49
N LEU A 557 21.65 4.10 3.10
CA LEU A 557 23.00 3.52 3.27
C LEU A 557 23.03 2.17 2.58
N SER A 558 24.05 1.94 1.76
CA SER A 558 24.29 0.67 1.08
C SER A 558 25.69 0.17 1.39
N LEU A 559 25.81 -1.09 1.77
CA LEU A 559 27.05 -1.81 1.99
C LEU A 559 27.27 -2.79 0.85
N HIS A 560 28.52 -3.01 0.44
CA HIS A 560 28.89 -3.97 -0.57
C HIS A 560 29.72 -5.07 0.05
N ILE A 561 29.36 -6.34 -0.23
CA ILE A 561 29.91 -7.49 0.49
C ILE A 561 30.54 -8.51 -0.43
N GLY A 562 31.63 -9.09 0.02
CA GLY A 562 32.22 -10.30 -0.51
C GLY A 562 32.72 -10.22 -1.94
N ASN A 563 33.02 -11.39 -2.49
CA ASN A 563 33.43 -11.59 -3.87
C ASN A 563 32.96 -12.98 -4.33
N GLU A 564 33.03 -13.27 -5.61
CA GLU A 564 32.51 -14.50 -6.22
C GLU A 564 32.94 -15.77 -5.48
N LYS A 565 34.22 -15.88 -5.14
CA LYS A 565 34.78 -17.04 -4.45
C LYS A 565 34.29 -17.18 -3.01
N ALA A 566 34.26 -16.08 -2.27
CA ALA A 566 33.89 -16.08 -0.85
C ALA A 566 32.39 -16.20 -0.61
N LEU A 567 31.58 -15.76 -1.58
CA LEU A 567 30.10 -15.85 -1.54
C LEU A 567 29.56 -17.20 -2.02
N PHE A 568 30.44 -18.08 -2.55
CA PHE A 568 29.99 -19.40 -2.99
C PHE A 568 29.35 -20.19 -1.84
N GLY A 569 28.12 -20.67 -2.03
CA GLY A 569 27.34 -21.40 -1.05
C GLY A 569 26.78 -20.56 0.09
N GLN A 570 26.79 -19.22 0.01
CA GLN A 570 26.41 -18.34 1.12
C GLN A 570 25.02 -17.69 0.98
N GLN A 571 24.25 -18.02 -0.06
CA GLN A 571 22.98 -17.32 -0.35
C GLN A 571 21.98 -17.36 0.83
N VAL A 572 21.74 -18.54 1.41
CA VAL A 572 20.80 -18.71 2.51
C VAL A 572 21.35 -18.08 3.79
N ASN A 573 22.65 -18.21 4.06
CA ASN A 573 23.30 -17.57 5.19
C ASN A 573 23.20 -16.05 5.10
N ALA A 574 23.38 -15.48 3.91
CA ALA A 574 23.23 -14.05 3.67
C ALA A 574 21.79 -13.58 3.90
N MET A 575 20.82 -14.32 3.36
CA MET A 575 19.41 -14.01 3.50
C MET A 575 18.99 -14.00 4.99
N LEU A 576 19.32 -15.07 5.70
CA LEU A 576 18.94 -15.22 7.11
C LEU A 576 19.72 -14.26 8.03
N ALA A 577 21.03 -14.07 7.79
CA ALA A 577 21.83 -13.08 8.51
C ALA A 577 21.26 -11.68 8.35
N GLY A 578 20.89 -11.28 7.13
CA GLY A 578 20.28 -9.97 6.85
C GLY A 578 18.95 -9.76 7.55
N GLN A 579 18.13 -10.82 7.67
CA GLN A 579 16.86 -10.76 8.39
C GLN A 579 17.01 -10.78 9.92
N MET A 580 18.11 -11.34 10.42
CA MET A 580 18.42 -11.34 11.85
C MET A 580 18.86 -9.97 12.39
N LEU A 581 19.34 -9.05 11.57
CA LEU A 581 19.87 -7.76 12.02
C LEU A 581 18.86 -6.96 12.85
N SER A 582 17.61 -6.93 12.42
CA SER A 582 16.52 -6.22 13.10
C SER A 582 15.85 -7.02 14.22
N ARG A 583 16.31 -8.25 14.49
CA ARG A 583 15.73 -9.13 15.53
C ARG A 583 16.41 -9.03 16.89
N GLY A 584 17.23 -8.01 17.06
CA GLY A 584 17.87 -7.68 18.32
C GLY A 584 19.36 -7.39 18.14
N THR A 585 19.85 -6.50 18.97
CA THR A 585 21.25 -6.06 18.99
C THR A 585 21.88 -6.35 20.34
N THR A 586 23.17 -6.10 20.48
CA THR A 586 23.89 -6.23 21.77
C THR A 586 23.37 -5.27 22.85
N ARG A 587 22.53 -4.28 22.49
CA ARG A 587 21.94 -3.28 23.41
C ARG A 587 20.44 -3.41 23.58
N TYR A 588 19.75 -3.89 22.56
CA TYR A 588 18.30 -3.86 22.48
C TYR A 588 17.76 -5.23 22.07
N THR A 589 16.78 -5.73 22.79
CA THR A 589 15.92 -6.79 22.27
C THR A 589 15.15 -6.29 21.05
N ARG A 590 14.55 -7.18 20.29
CA ARG A 590 13.70 -6.82 19.13
C ARG A 590 12.58 -5.84 19.50
N ALA A 591 11.92 -6.05 20.63
CA ALA A 591 10.89 -5.16 21.15
C ALA A 591 11.45 -3.78 21.51
N GLN A 592 12.58 -3.75 22.24
CA GLN A 592 13.23 -2.49 22.60
C GLN A 592 13.75 -1.74 21.38
N LEU A 593 14.23 -2.45 20.35
CA LEU A 593 14.66 -1.83 19.10
C LEU A 593 13.47 -1.13 18.41
N ALA A 594 12.34 -1.81 18.30
CA ALA A 594 11.12 -1.22 17.77
C ALA A 594 10.66 0.02 18.58
N ASP A 595 10.77 -0.03 19.90
CA ASP A 595 10.49 1.13 20.77
C ASP A 595 11.43 2.30 20.50
N GLU A 596 12.73 2.05 20.31
CA GLU A 596 13.71 3.10 19.99
C GLU A 596 13.46 3.69 18.59
N GLU A 597 13.14 2.86 17.60
CA GLU A 597 12.76 3.33 16.26
C GLU A 597 11.54 4.26 16.33
N GLN A 598 10.52 3.90 17.11
CA GLN A 598 9.34 4.76 17.32
C GLN A 598 9.67 6.07 18.04
N LYS A 599 10.50 6.04 19.10
CA LYS A 599 10.95 7.25 19.80
C LYS A 599 11.68 8.20 18.87
N LEU A 600 12.48 7.66 17.97
CA LEU A 600 13.23 8.39 16.97
C LEU A 600 12.42 8.76 15.72
N LYS A 601 11.13 8.42 15.69
CA LYS A 601 10.24 8.64 14.56
C LYS A 601 10.79 8.03 13.25
N MET A 602 11.46 6.89 13.39
CA MET A 602 11.99 6.18 12.23
C MET A 602 10.88 5.45 11.47
N SER A 603 10.90 5.62 10.16
CA SER A 603 10.05 4.88 9.20
C SER A 603 10.95 4.24 8.17
N GLY A 604 10.82 2.95 7.93
CA GLY A 604 11.80 2.13 7.24
C GLY A 604 12.68 1.38 8.24
N GLY A 605 13.87 1.00 7.88
CA GLY A 605 14.72 0.25 8.79
C GLY A 605 16.02 -0.26 8.16
N VAL A 606 16.56 -1.30 8.79
CA VAL A 606 17.78 -1.99 8.40
C VAL A 606 17.45 -3.40 7.93
N GLY A 607 17.98 -3.81 6.82
CA GLY A 607 17.80 -5.17 6.32
C GLY A 607 18.83 -5.52 5.24
N GLY A 608 19.26 -6.79 5.21
CA GLY A 608 20.33 -7.21 4.29
C GLY A 608 21.58 -6.37 4.47
N THR A 609 22.05 -5.78 3.40
CA THR A 609 23.25 -4.91 3.36
C THR A 609 22.91 -3.43 3.27
N ALA A 610 21.69 -3.04 3.65
CA ALA A 610 21.24 -1.65 3.49
C ALA A 610 20.52 -1.15 4.75
N ALA A 611 20.49 0.17 4.91
CA ALA A 611 19.58 0.87 5.79
C ALA A 611 18.89 1.98 4.99
N ALA A 612 17.56 1.99 5.00
CA ALA A 612 16.77 3.03 4.37
C ALA A 612 15.66 3.47 5.32
N PHE A 613 15.69 4.71 5.76
CA PHE A 613 14.72 5.21 6.71
C PHE A 613 14.47 6.71 6.57
N GLN A 614 13.29 7.11 6.99
CA GLN A 614 12.94 8.51 7.24
C GLN A 614 12.90 8.77 8.75
N THR A 615 13.33 9.95 9.14
CA THR A 615 13.16 10.50 10.48
C THR A 615 12.98 12.03 10.38
N ASN A 616 13.08 12.75 11.48
CA ASN A 616 13.13 14.21 11.46
C ASN A 616 14.53 14.76 11.84
N ARG A 617 14.70 16.06 11.63
CA ARG A 617 15.94 16.78 11.89
C ARG A 617 16.51 16.52 13.30
N ASP A 618 15.66 16.57 14.31
CA ASP A 618 16.10 16.52 15.71
C ASP A 618 16.57 15.11 16.10
N ASN A 619 16.07 14.10 15.42
CA ASN A 619 16.38 12.70 15.68
C ASN A 619 17.41 12.09 14.72
N LEU A 620 17.81 12.81 13.66
CA LEU A 620 18.66 12.25 12.58
C LEU A 620 19.93 11.59 13.11
N GLU A 621 20.69 12.26 13.98
CA GLU A 621 21.92 11.70 14.52
C GLU A 621 21.66 10.42 15.30
N ALA A 622 20.68 10.43 16.19
CA ALA A 622 20.33 9.28 17.02
C ALA A 622 19.79 8.11 16.16
N ALA A 623 18.98 8.41 15.14
CA ALA A 623 18.45 7.43 14.20
C ALA A 623 19.57 6.80 13.35
N LEU A 624 20.52 7.60 12.86
CA LEU A 624 21.67 7.08 12.13
C LEU A 624 22.56 6.20 13.01
N ARG A 625 22.80 6.63 14.26
CA ARG A 625 23.53 5.82 15.25
C ARG A 625 22.82 4.49 15.53
N LEU A 626 21.50 4.50 15.65
CA LEU A 626 20.71 3.29 15.84
C LEU A 626 20.80 2.37 14.62
N ALA A 627 20.58 2.87 13.41
CA ALA A 627 20.65 2.07 12.18
C ALA A 627 22.03 1.42 11.98
N VAL A 628 23.11 2.19 12.20
CA VAL A 628 24.47 1.64 12.14
C VAL A 628 24.76 0.68 13.30
N HIS A 629 24.19 0.90 14.48
CA HIS A 629 24.29 -0.05 15.57
C HIS A 629 23.63 -1.39 15.24
N VAL A 630 22.47 -1.39 14.58
CA VAL A 630 21.80 -2.61 14.09
C VAL A 630 22.68 -3.35 13.09
N LEU A 631 23.31 -2.66 12.15
CA LEU A 631 24.22 -3.27 11.17
C LEU A 631 25.49 -3.84 11.80
N ARG A 632 26.07 -3.13 12.79
CA ARG A 632 27.39 -3.45 13.36
C ARG A 632 27.35 -4.37 14.58
N ASN A 633 26.24 -4.45 15.28
CA ASN A 633 26.16 -5.11 16.59
C ASN A 633 24.90 -5.96 16.75
N PRO A 634 24.51 -6.77 15.76
CA PRO A 634 23.39 -7.69 15.93
C PRO A 634 23.72 -8.74 17.00
N ALA A 635 22.74 -9.12 17.80
CA ALA A 635 22.91 -10.09 18.88
C ALA A 635 22.71 -11.54 18.41
N PHE A 636 21.94 -11.76 17.35
CA PHE A 636 21.54 -13.08 16.86
C PHE A 636 20.98 -13.99 17.98
N PRO A 637 19.85 -13.60 18.63
CA PRO A 637 19.28 -14.41 19.69
C PRO A 637 18.75 -15.75 19.16
N ASP A 638 18.94 -16.84 19.91
CA ASP A 638 18.50 -18.19 19.50
C ASP A 638 16.98 -18.24 19.29
N SER A 639 16.19 -17.66 20.20
CA SER A 639 14.73 -17.63 20.09
C SER A 639 14.22 -16.87 18.86
N GLU A 640 14.89 -15.78 18.47
CA GLU A 640 14.55 -15.03 17.26
C GLU A 640 14.97 -15.78 15.98
N TRP A 641 16.04 -16.56 16.07
CA TRP A 641 16.47 -17.43 14.99
C TRP A 641 15.46 -18.55 14.72
N GLU A 642 15.01 -19.25 15.74
CA GLU A 642 14.00 -20.30 15.64
C GLU A 642 12.69 -19.76 15.02
N GLN A 643 12.25 -18.60 15.48
CA GLN A 643 11.10 -17.90 14.90
C GLN A 643 11.34 -17.56 13.43
N LEU A 644 12.50 -17.00 13.09
CA LEU A 644 12.83 -16.62 11.71
C LEU A 644 12.81 -17.83 10.79
N VAL A 645 13.47 -18.92 11.17
CA VAL A 645 13.50 -20.15 10.37
C VAL A 645 12.07 -20.66 10.16
N THR A 646 11.28 -20.75 11.24
CA THR A 646 9.87 -21.19 11.15
C THR A 646 9.03 -20.30 10.24
N GLN A 647 9.15 -18.99 10.36
CA GLN A 647 8.45 -18.02 9.50
C GLN A 647 8.86 -18.17 8.03
N THR A 648 10.16 -18.32 7.78
CA THR A 648 10.69 -18.47 6.43
C THR A 648 10.25 -19.78 5.80
N GLU A 649 10.31 -20.88 6.53
CA GLU A 649 9.79 -22.19 6.10
C GLU A 649 8.30 -22.11 5.75
N THR A 650 7.50 -21.54 6.65
CA THR A 650 6.04 -21.39 6.44
C THR A 650 5.74 -20.55 5.20
N GLY A 651 6.45 -19.44 5.03
CA GLY A 651 6.30 -18.57 3.85
C GLY A 651 6.65 -19.27 2.54
N ILE A 652 7.77 -20.03 2.52
CA ILE A 652 8.17 -20.79 1.33
C ILE A 652 7.13 -21.89 1.04
N GLN A 653 6.67 -22.63 2.06
CA GLN A 653 5.66 -23.66 1.89
C GLN A 653 4.34 -23.08 1.34
N ALA A 654 3.90 -21.93 1.84
CA ALA A 654 2.72 -21.25 1.32
C ALA A 654 2.88 -20.90 -0.17
N SER A 655 4.07 -20.45 -0.56
CA SER A 655 4.38 -20.10 -1.97
C SER A 655 4.40 -21.31 -2.92
N MET A 656 4.60 -22.53 -2.40
CA MET A 656 4.70 -23.75 -3.23
C MET A 656 3.38 -24.20 -3.85
N SER A 657 2.26 -23.59 -3.49
CA SER A 657 0.95 -23.84 -4.12
C SER A 657 0.40 -22.61 -4.86
N GLU A 658 1.12 -21.48 -4.83
CA GLU A 658 0.68 -20.25 -5.47
C GLU A 658 1.09 -20.19 -6.95
N PRO A 659 0.13 -19.98 -7.89
CA PRO A 659 0.45 -19.94 -9.32
C PRO A 659 1.57 -18.98 -9.68
N GLU A 660 1.57 -17.77 -9.11
CA GLU A 660 2.56 -16.74 -9.39
C GLU A 660 3.96 -17.15 -8.93
N ALA A 661 4.06 -17.70 -7.70
CA ALA A 661 5.33 -18.12 -7.13
C ALA A 661 5.95 -19.29 -7.90
N LEU A 662 5.12 -20.26 -8.30
CA LEU A 662 5.56 -21.42 -9.08
C LEU A 662 6.00 -21.02 -10.50
N ALA A 663 5.27 -20.12 -11.15
CA ALA A 663 5.66 -19.60 -12.46
C ALA A 663 6.96 -18.79 -12.40
N ALA A 664 7.13 -17.96 -11.37
CA ALA A 664 8.36 -17.19 -11.15
C ALA A 664 9.56 -18.12 -10.84
N ASP A 665 9.35 -19.15 -10.01
CA ASP A 665 10.37 -20.17 -9.71
C ASP A 665 10.82 -20.91 -10.97
N ALA A 666 9.87 -21.41 -11.77
CA ALA A 666 10.16 -22.09 -13.02
C ALA A 666 10.91 -21.20 -14.02
N LEU A 667 10.45 -19.96 -14.17
CA LEU A 667 11.09 -18.98 -15.04
C LEU A 667 12.51 -18.66 -14.58
N SER A 668 12.72 -18.42 -13.31
CA SER A 668 14.03 -18.10 -12.72
C SER A 668 15.01 -19.26 -12.89
N ARG A 669 14.56 -20.49 -12.67
CA ARG A 669 15.36 -21.70 -12.87
C ARG A 669 15.72 -21.93 -14.33
N HIS A 670 14.79 -21.68 -15.25
CA HIS A 670 15.05 -21.83 -16.68
C HIS A 670 16.17 -20.90 -17.18
N PHE A 671 16.18 -19.67 -16.70
CA PHE A 671 17.23 -18.69 -17.05
C PHE A 671 18.50 -18.81 -16.21
N ASN A 672 18.55 -19.74 -15.28
CA ASN A 672 19.74 -19.96 -14.45
C ASN A 672 20.81 -20.77 -15.19
N VAL A 673 21.94 -20.12 -15.48
CA VAL A 673 23.08 -20.73 -16.14
C VAL A 673 24.26 -21.04 -15.19
N TYR A 674 24.08 -20.67 -13.91
CA TYR A 674 25.13 -20.82 -12.90
C TYR A 674 25.01 -22.15 -12.16
N PRO A 675 26.14 -22.77 -11.74
CA PRO A 675 26.09 -24.01 -10.98
C PRO A 675 25.57 -23.77 -9.55
N LYS A 676 25.00 -24.80 -8.96
CA LYS A 676 24.55 -24.78 -7.56
C LYS A 676 25.69 -24.35 -6.63
N GLY A 677 25.41 -23.40 -5.76
CA GLY A 677 26.36 -22.76 -4.87
C GLY A 677 26.96 -21.45 -5.39
N ASP A 678 26.89 -21.17 -6.68
CA ASP A 678 27.28 -19.85 -7.20
C ASP A 678 26.34 -18.78 -6.61
N TRP A 679 26.86 -17.58 -6.33
CA TRP A 679 26.08 -16.48 -5.78
C TRP A 679 24.91 -16.05 -6.69
N ARG A 680 25.05 -16.26 -8.00
CA ARG A 680 24.05 -15.94 -9.04
C ARG A 680 23.06 -17.07 -9.29
N TYR A 681 23.27 -18.25 -8.69
CA TYR A 681 22.38 -19.40 -8.84
C TYR A 681 20.98 -19.07 -8.34
N SER A 682 19.96 -19.47 -9.09
CA SER A 682 18.55 -19.35 -8.68
C SER A 682 18.06 -20.69 -8.13
N PRO A 683 18.05 -20.89 -6.80
CA PRO A 683 17.56 -22.14 -6.22
C PRO A 683 16.05 -22.23 -6.39
N SER A 684 15.53 -23.45 -6.53
CA SER A 684 14.08 -23.69 -6.48
C SER A 684 13.51 -23.39 -5.08
N LEU A 685 12.19 -23.18 -5.01
CA LEU A 685 11.49 -23.07 -3.73
C LEU A 685 11.80 -24.26 -2.82
N GLN A 686 11.83 -25.48 -3.37
CA GLN A 686 12.16 -26.70 -2.62
C GLN A 686 13.62 -26.65 -2.12
N GLU A 687 14.59 -26.29 -2.97
CA GLU A 687 15.99 -26.17 -2.57
C GLU A 687 16.17 -25.10 -1.50
N THR A 688 15.47 -23.97 -1.62
CA THR A 688 15.50 -22.90 -0.63
C THR A 688 14.92 -23.38 0.70
N LEU A 689 13.80 -24.10 0.68
CA LEU A 689 13.18 -24.69 1.88
C LEU A 689 14.12 -25.67 2.58
N GLU A 690 14.77 -26.56 1.81
CA GLU A 690 15.74 -27.53 2.36
C GLU A 690 16.96 -26.83 2.95
N ALA A 691 17.47 -25.80 2.28
CA ALA A 691 18.59 -25.03 2.74
C ALA A 691 18.26 -24.22 4.02
N VAL A 692 17.06 -23.65 4.12
CA VAL A 692 16.57 -22.97 5.33
C VAL A 692 16.45 -23.96 6.50
N LYS A 693 15.87 -25.15 6.28
CA LYS A 693 15.78 -26.21 7.30
C LYS A 693 17.14 -26.71 7.78
N ALA A 694 18.13 -26.73 6.89
CA ALA A 694 19.48 -27.16 7.23
C ALA A 694 20.35 -26.04 7.83
N SER A 695 19.90 -24.80 7.80
CA SER A 695 20.66 -23.61 8.23
C SER A 695 20.91 -23.60 9.73
N LYS A 696 22.02 -23.00 10.12
CA LYS A 696 22.43 -22.86 11.53
C LYS A 696 22.67 -21.38 11.86
N LEU A 697 22.30 -20.99 13.05
CA LEU A 697 22.54 -19.64 13.57
C LEU A 697 24.01 -19.23 13.47
N ASP A 698 24.92 -20.15 13.77
CA ASP A 698 26.37 -19.88 13.72
C ASP A 698 26.88 -19.60 12.31
N ASP A 699 26.25 -20.19 11.27
CA ASP A 699 26.62 -19.92 9.88
C ASP A 699 26.16 -18.50 9.46
N ALA A 700 24.99 -18.07 9.93
CA ALA A 700 24.50 -16.70 9.73
C ALA A 700 25.37 -15.67 10.49
N LYS A 701 25.76 -15.97 11.75
CA LYS A 701 26.71 -15.15 12.51
C LYS A 701 28.07 -15.05 11.81
N ALA A 702 28.58 -16.19 11.33
CA ALA A 702 29.85 -16.24 10.61
C ALA A 702 29.78 -15.44 9.29
N PHE A 703 28.65 -15.53 8.57
CA PHE A 703 28.43 -14.72 7.38
C PHE A 703 28.50 -13.24 7.70
N TRP A 704 27.70 -12.77 8.67
CA TRP A 704 27.70 -11.38 9.09
C TRP A 704 29.12 -10.91 9.51
N SER A 705 29.78 -11.66 10.37
CA SER A 705 31.11 -11.30 10.88
C SER A 705 32.18 -11.18 9.79
N ARG A 706 32.08 -11.98 8.74
CA ARG A 706 33.06 -12.00 7.64
C ARG A 706 32.85 -10.90 6.61
N PHE A 707 31.58 -10.60 6.31
CA PHE A 707 31.22 -9.83 5.12
C PHE A 707 30.74 -8.42 5.39
N TYR A 708 30.21 -8.14 6.59
CA TYR A 708 29.68 -6.81 6.86
C TYR A 708 30.76 -5.80 7.20
N GLY A 709 30.64 -4.64 6.57
CA GLY A 709 31.55 -3.50 6.71
C GLY A 709 31.16 -2.37 5.76
N ALA A 710 31.68 -1.20 6.02
CA ALA A 710 31.43 -0.01 5.20
C ALA A 710 32.61 0.31 4.24
N SER A 711 33.32 -0.71 3.74
CA SER A 711 34.47 -0.55 2.85
C SER A 711 34.37 -1.49 1.65
N PRO A 712 33.78 -1.05 0.50
CA PRO A 712 33.15 0.26 0.27
C PRO A 712 31.68 0.34 0.72
N ALA A 713 31.17 1.56 0.83
CA ALA A 713 29.76 1.85 1.10
C ALA A 713 29.35 3.20 0.50
N GLU A 714 28.05 3.40 0.33
CA GLU A 714 27.45 4.68 -0.03
C GLU A 714 26.41 5.09 1.01
N ILE A 715 26.43 6.37 1.43
CA ILE A 715 25.37 6.95 2.24
C ILE A 715 24.88 8.26 1.63
N ALA A 716 23.58 8.38 1.47
CA ALA A 716 22.93 9.59 1.02
C ALA A 716 21.90 10.06 2.05
N ILE A 717 21.89 11.38 2.32
CA ILE A 717 20.97 12.03 3.25
C ILE A 717 20.30 13.19 2.53
N VAL A 718 18.97 13.19 2.54
CA VAL A 718 18.13 14.19 1.87
C VAL A 718 17.07 14.70 2.84
N GLY A 719 16.97 16.02 3.05
CA GLY A 719 15.97 16.62 3.90
C GLY A 719 16.44 17.78 4.75
N ASP A 720 15.77 18.07 5.87
CA ASP A 720 16.11 19.18 6.75
C ASP A 720 17.14 18.76 7.81
N PHE A 721 18.40 18.98 7.52
CA PHE A 721 19.50 18.66 8.44
C PHE A 721 20.67 19.61 8.29
N ASP A 722 21.63 19.54 9.21
CA ASP A 722 22.90 20.24 9.16
C ASP A 722 23.98 19.33 8.59
N SER A 723 24.47 19.68 7.39
CA SER A 723 25.48 18.88 6.69
C SER A 723 26.82 18.85 7.41
N ASP A 724 27.19 19.91 8.13
CA ASP A 724 28.49 19.98 8.80
C ASP A 724 28.45 19.23 10.14
N ALA A 725 27.30 19.17 10.79
CA ALA A 725 27.09 18.41 12.01
C ALA A 725 27.06 16.89 11.76
N ILE A 726 26.52 16.43 10.64
CA ILE A 726 26.34 14.99 10.40
C ILE A 726 27.60 14.28 9.88
N VAL A 727 28.52 15.00 9.19
CA VAL A 727 29.75 14.42 8.64
C VAL A 727 30.64 13.80 9.72
N PRO A 728 30.90 14.44 10.88
CA PRO A 728 31.63 13.81 11.98
C PRO A 728 30.99 12.51 12.47
N VAL A 729 29.65 12.46 12.53
CA VAL A 729 28.89 11.28 12.95
C VAL A 729 29.09 10.14 11.95
N ILE A 730 28.95 10.42 10.65
CA ILE A 730 29.20 9.42 9.59
C ILE A 730 30.64 8.88 9.71
N ARG A 731 31.62 9.77 9.94
CA ARG A 731 33.02 9.37 10.10
C ARG A 731 33.22 8.43 11.30
N GLU A 732 32.70 8.81 12.44
CA GLU A 732 32.74 8.00 13.67
C GLU A 732 32.12 6.62 13.46
N LEU A 733 30.99 6.55 12.77
CA LEU A 733 30.21 5.33 12.64
C LEU A 733 30.74 4.39 11.56
N LEU A 734 31.27 4.89 10.45
CA LEU A 734 31.50 4.08 9.25
C LEU A 734 32.96 4.04 8.79
N ALA A 735 33.82 5.05 9.08
CA ALA A 735 35.14 5.17 8.46
C ALA A 735 36.08 3.99 8.77
N ASP A 736 36.03 3.44 9.97
CA ASP A 736 36.90 2.35 10.44
C ASP A 736 36.24 0.96 10.38
N TRP A 737 35.02 0.88 9.85
CA TRP A 737 34.28 -0.38 9.79
C TRP A 737 34.61 -1.15 8.50
N LYS A 738 35.52 -2.09 8.59
CA LYS A 738 36.01 -2.87 7.44
C LYS A 738 35.55 -4.32 7.54
N PRO A 739 35.09 -4.92 6.42
CA PRO A 739 34.79 -6.35 6.37
C PRO A 739 36.08 -7.17 6.42
N GLN A 740 35.99 -8.43 6.89
CA GLN A 740 37.15 -9.36 6.85
C GLN A 740 37.43 -9.81 5.40
N VAL A 741 36.42 -9.94 4.58
CA VAL A 741 36.53 -10.26 3.15
C VAL A 741 36.31 -9.00 2.35
N PRO A 742 37.31 -8.53 1.59
CA PRO A 742 37.14 -7.37 0.73
C PRO A 742 36.06 -7.59 -0.34
N TYR A 743 35.38 -6.50 -0.65
CA TYR A 743 34.41 -6.51 -1.75
C TYR A 743 35.08 -6.52 -3.10
N GLU A 744 34.64 -7.42 -3.96
CA GLU A 744 34.88 -7.40 -5.40
C GLU A 744 33.52 -7.69 -6.10
N ARG A 745 33.22 -6.92 -7.11
CA ARG A 745 31.92 -7.06 -7.80
C ARG A 745 31.83 -8.44 -8.49
N VAL A 746 30.76 -9.14 -8.25
CA VAL A 746 30.39 -10.37 -8.97
C VAL A 746 29.74 -9.96 -10.30
N LYS A 747 30.33 -10.36 -11.41
CA LYS A 747 29.79 -10.05 -12.75
C LYS A 747 28.61 -10.95 -13.10
N VAL A 748 27.66 -10.38 -13.83
CA VAL A 748 26.49 -11.11 -14.37
C VAL A 748 26.49 -10.95 -15.89
N GLU A 749 26.91 -11.97 -16.58
CA GLU A 749 27.04 -11.93 -18.05
C GLU A 749 25.73 -12.34 -18.73
N TYR A 750 25.46 -11.75 -19.88
CA TYR A 750 24.38 -12.18 -20.75
C TYR A 750 24.48 -13.65 -21.13
N SER A 751 23.36 -14.34 -21.10
CA SER A 751 23.24 -15.71 -21.59
C SER A 751 22.07 -15.83 -22.55
N ASP A 752 22.34 -16.41 -23.73
CA ASP A 752 21.29 -16.77 -24.69
C ASP A 752 20.73 -18.14 -24.30
N VAL A 753 19.55 -18.14 -23.70
CA VAL A 753 18.88 -19.34 -23.20
C VAL A 753 17.80 -19.75 -24.19
N ALA A 754 17.80 -21.01 -24.61
CA ALA A 754 16.77 -21.51 -25.53
C ALA A 754 15.37 -21.39 -24.94
N PRO A 755 14.38 -20.91 -25.69
CA PRO A 755 13.03 -20.72 -25.18
C PRO A 755 12.34 -22.05 -24.87
N THR A 756 11.46 -22.04 -23.88
CA THR A 756 10.59 -23.19 -23.55
C THR A 756 9.18 -22.72 -23.25
N GLU A 757 8.23 -23.65 -23.31
CA GLU A 757 6.87 -23.44 -22.81
C GLU A 757 6.58 -24.46 -21.72
N GLU A 758 6.17 -23.97 -20.54
CA GLU A 758 5.84 -24.81 -19.39
C GLU A 758 4.44 -24.48 -18.87
N SER A 759 3.71 -25.51 -18.45
CA SER A 759 2.41 -25.38 -17.82
C SER A 759 2.40 -26.11 -16.49
N ILE A 760 2.22 -25.38 -15.40
CA ILE A 760 2.22 -25.89 -14.04
C ILE A 760 0.79 -25.96 -13.55
N LYS A 761 0.36 -27.15 -13.09
CA LYS A 761 -0.98 -27.33 -12.55
C LYS A 761 -1.03 -26.95 -11.07
N THR A 762 -1.91 -26.00 -10.73
CA THR A 762 -2.20 -25.57 -9.35
C THR A 762 -3.68 -25.78 -9.06
N PRO A 763 -4.05 -26.97 -8.55
CA PRO A 763 -5.46 -27.33 -8.34
C PRO A 763 -6.17 -26.40 -7.35
N ASP A 764 -7.48 -26.18 -7.54
CA ASP A 764 -8.38 -25.36 -6.74
C ASP A 764 -8.02 -23.86 -6.68
N LYS A 765 -7.18 -23.35 -7.62
CA LYS A 765 -6.88 -21.92 -7.75
C LYS A 765 -7.82 -21.28 -8.79
N GLU A 766 -8.54 -20.26 -8.38
CA GLU A 766 -9.50 -19.53 -9.24
C GLU A 766 -8.79 -18.64 -10.26
N ASN A 767 -7.55 -18.22 -10.00
CA ASN A 767 -6.72 -17.50 -10.93
C ASN A 767 -5.51 -18.33 -11.39
N ALA A 768 -5.07 -18.01 -12.58
CA ALA A 768 -3.85 -18.49 -13.18
C ALA A 768 -2.97 -17.33 -13.59
N VAL A 769 -1.69 -17.58 -13.74
CA VAL A 769 -0.72 -16.61 -14.22
C VAL A 769 -0.12 -17.04 -15.56
N PHE A 770 0.09 -16.07 -16.42
CA PHE A 770 0.89 -16.14 -17.63
C PHE A 770 2.12 -15.26 -17.44
N VAL A 771 3.32 -15.81 -17.60
CA VAL A 771 4.56 -15.04 -17.64
C VAL A 771 5.37 -15.41 -18.89
N ALA A 772 5.98 -14.40 -19.50
CA ALA A 772 6.90 -14.59 -20.61
C ALA A 772 8.15 -13.75 -20.39
N ARG A 773 9.33 -14.28 -20.78
CA ARG A 773 10.62 -13.57 -20.64
C ARG A 773 11.58 -13.92 -21.75
N GLU A 774 12.35 -12.91 -22.17
CA GLU A 774 13.52 -13.02 -23.03
C GLU A 774 14.70 -12.28 -22.40
N ASN A 775 15.88 -12.91 -22.39
CA ASN A 775 17.12 -12.21 -22.04
C ASN A 775 17.61 -11.38 -23.23
N ILE A 776 18.12 -10.20 -22.97
CA ILE A 776 18.60 -9.26 -24.00
C ILE A 776 20.01 -8.76 -23.67
N ALA A 777 20.87 -8.74 -24.71
CA ALA A 777 22.26 -8.30 -24.56
C ALA A 777 22.36 -6.78 -24.65
N ILE A 778 22.01 -6.09 -23.54
CA ILE A 778 22.04 -4.64 -23.46
C ILE A 778 22.54 -4.17 -22.09
N ARG A 779 23.11 -2.97 -22.03
CA ARG A 779 23.48 -2.24 -20.83
C ARG A 779 22.85 -0.83 -20.87
N ASP A 780 22.68 -0.18 -19.75
CA ASP A 780 21.99 1.11 -19.65
C ASP A 780 22.69 2.29 -20.35
N ASP A 781 23.96 2.13 -20.74
CA ASP A 781 24.71 3.12 -21.55
C ASP A 781 24.60 2.89 -23.06
N SER A 782 23.92 1.81 -23.48
CA SER A 782 23.65 1.56 -24.89
C SER A 782 22.88 2.73 -25.51
N PRO A 783 23.21 3.13 -26.75
CA PRO A 783 22.46 4.16 -27.47
C PRO A 783 21.00 3.77 -27.69
N ASP A 784 20.66 2.48 -27.70
CA ASP A 784 19.31 1.97 -27.90
C ASP A 784 18.50 1.88 -26.60
N TYR A 785 19.14 1.99 -25.43
CA TYR A 785 18.48 1.84 -24.16
C TYR A 785 17.31 2.82 -23.96
N PRO A 786 17.43 4.13 -24.28
CA PRO A 786 16.29 5.05 -24.19
C PRO A 786 15.10 4.63 -25.06
N ALA A 787 15.38 4.17 -26.29
CA ALA A 787 14.33 3.77 -27.22
C ALA A 787 13.63 2.48 -26.75
N LEU A 788 14.41 1.52 -26.23
CA LEU A 788 13.85 0.28 -25.68
C LEU A 788 13.04 0.52 -24.39
N THR A 789 13.48 1.44 -23.53
CA THR A 789 12.75 1.88 -22.35
C THR A 789 11.38 2.46 -22.73
N LEU A 790 11.34 3.27 -23.77
CA LEU A 790 10.07 3.84 -24.26
C LEU A 790 9.20 2.80 -24.96
N ALA A 791 9.80 1.82 -25.65
CA ALA A 791 9.09 0.70 -26.24
C ALA A 791 8.42 -0.18 -25.19
N ASP A 792 9.11 -0.47 -24.08
CA ASP A 792 8.53 -1.18 -22.95
C ASP A 792 7.37 -0.40 -22.33
N TYR A 793 7.54 0.90 -22.08
CA TYR A 793 6.48 1.76 -21.57
C TYR A 793 5.22 1.72 -22.45
N LEU A 794 5.38 1.70 -23.76
CA LEU A 794 4.28 1.59 -24.74
C LEU A 794 3.63 0.21 -24.78
N LEU A 795 4.41 -0.85 -24.52
CA LEU A 795 3.89 -2.22 -24.57
C LEU A 795 3.11 -2.57 -23.30
N GLY A 796 3.71 -2.39 -22.11
CA GLY A 796 3.13 -2.83 -20.87
C GLY A 796 3.72 -2.17 -19.61
N GLY A 797 4.85 -1.47 -19.73
CA GLY A 797 5.55 -0.83 -18.62
C GLY A 797 5.00 0.53 -18.17
N GLY A 798 3.98 1.05 -18.83
CA GLY A 798 3.33 2.32 -18.48
C GLY A 798 2.54 2.25 -17.15
N THR A 799 2.17 3.42 -16.64
CA THR A 799 1.55 3.57 -15.31
C THR A 799 0.09 3.12 -15.24
N GLY A 800 -0.43 2.41 -16.24
CA GLY A 800 -1.81 2.05 -16.16
C GLY A 800 -2.43 1.45 -17.42
N PHE A 801 -3.51 2.02 -17.86
CA PHE A 801 -4.48 1.36 -18.74
C PHE A 801 -4.24 1.60 -20.23
N ASP A 802 -3.30 2.46 -20.64
CA ASP A 802 -3.13 2.82 -22.06
C ASP A 802 -1.92 2.18 -22.75
N SER A 803 -1.19 1.30 -22.07
CA SER A 803 -0.23 0.44 -22.74
C SER A 803 -0.96 -0.52 -23.70
N ARG A 804 -0.29 -0.97 -24.76
CA ARG A 804 -0.92 -1.84 -25.76
C ARG A 804 -1.44 -3.15 -25.19
N LEU A 805 -0.67 -3.78 -24.30
CA LEU A 805 -1.08 -5.02 -23.63
C LEU A 805 -2.29 -4.79 -22.72
N ALA A 806 -2.27 -3.72 -21.90
CA ALA A 806 -3.40 -3.39 -21.03
C ALA A 806 -4.65 -3.04 -21.86
N THR A 807 -4.49 -2.23 -22.89
CA THR A 807 -5.60 -1.87 -23.80
C THR A 807 -6.20 -3.10 -24.45
N ARG A 808 -5.40 -4.06 -24.91
CA ARG A 808 -5.87 -5.27 -25.58
C ARG A 808 -6.46 -6.28 -24.61
N ILE A 809 -5.68 -6.67 -23.61
CA ILE A 809 -5.99 -7.81 -22.74
C ILE A 809 -6.97 -7.44 -21.63
N ARG A 810 -6.82 -6.24 -21.04
CA ARG A 810 -7.67 -5.78 -19.94
C ARG A 810 -8.88 -4.98 -20.45
N GLN A 811 -8.67 -3.90 -21.21
CA GLN A 811 -9.75 -2.98 -21.53
C GLN A 811 -10.70 -3.49 -22.62
N LYS A 812 -10.15 -4.07 -23.71
CA LYS A 812 -10.98 -4.51 -24.86
C LYS A 812 -11.56 -5.88 -24.65
N GLU A 813 -10.79 -6.82 -24.13
CA GLU A 813 -11.19 -8.21 -24.02
C GLU A 813 -11.57 -8.64 -22.60
N GLY A 814 -11.23 -7.85 -21.58
CA GLY A 814 -11.57 -8.12 -20.19
C GLY A 814 -11.02 -9.46 -19.65
N LEU A 815 -9.88 -9.92 -20.19
CA LEU A 815 -9.35 -11.26 -19.89
C LEU A 815 -8.55 -11.29 -18.61
N SER A 816 -7.97 -10.14 -18.21
CA SER A 816 -7.03 -10.06 -17.09
C SER A 816 -7.31 -8.83 -16.24
N TYR A 817 -7.20 -8.97 -14.93
CA TYR A 817 -7.20 -7.84 -14.00
C TYR A 817 -5.87 -7.07 -14.06
N SER A 818 -4.75 -7.79 -14.10
CA SER A 818 -3.41 -7.19 -14.12
C SER A 818 -2.60 -7.76 -15.29
N VAL A 819 -2.10 -6.88 -16.13
CA VAL A 819 -1.17 -7.21 -17.21
C VAL A 819 -0.14 -6.10 -17.33
N GLY A 820 1.12 -6.47 -17.48
CA GLY A 820 2.21 -5.51 -17.62
C GLY A 820 3.47 -6.11 -18.20
N SER A 821 4.42 -5.25 -18.52
CA SER A 821 5.78 -5.65 -18.93
C SER A 821 6.83 -4.90 -18.12
N GLU A 822 8.03 -5.44 -18.09
CA GLU A 822 9.18 -4.86 -17.40
C GLU A 822 10.44 -5.07 -18.22
N LEU A 823 11.16 -3.98 -18.45
CA LEU A 823 12.51 -3.97 -18.99
C LEU A 823 13.52 -3.83 -17.87
N SER A 824 14.25 -4.89 -17.55
CA SER A 824 15.36 -4.88 -16.61
C SER A 824 16.68 -4.79 -17.39
N VAL A 825 17.56 -3.84 -17.05
CA VAL A 825 18.86 -3.64 -17.70
C VAL A 825 19.91 -3.33 -16.65
N ASP A 826 21.01 -4.07 -16.69
CA ASP A 826 22.13 -3.83 -15.79
C ASP A 826 22.90 -2.55 -16.15
N SER A 827 23.44 -1.88 -15.14
CA SER A 827 24.21 -0.64 -15.30
C SER A 827 25.70 -0.85 -15.51
N GLN A 828 26.22 -2.06 -15.28
CA GLN A 828 27.65 -2.39 -15.30
C GLN A 828 27.97 -3.52 -16.26
N ASP A 829 27.09 -4.50 -16.40
CA ASP A 829 27.27 -5.64 -17.30
C ASP A 829 26.32 -5.56 -18.50
N VAL A 830 26.73 -6.14 -19.63
CA VAL A 830 25.85 -6.28 -20.79
C VAL A 830 24.89 -7.43 -20.48
N ASN A 831 23.85 -7.12 -19.77
CA ASN A 831 22.83 -8.07 -19.32
C ASN A 831 21.50 -7.36 -19.10
N GLY A 832 20.44 -7.89 -19.67
CA GLY A 832 19.09 -7.39 -19.51
C GLY A 832 18.05 -8.47 -19.76
N ALA A 833 16.84 -8.17 -19.41
CA ALA A 833 15.68 -9.02 -19.68
C ALA A 833 14.45 -8.16 -19.95
N TRP A 834 13.60 -8.66 -20.81
CA TRP A 834 12.25 -8.15 -20.94
C TRP A 834 11.26 -9.23 -20.54
N SER A 835 10.33 -8.91 -19.67
CA SER A 835 9.35 -9.83 -19.15
C SER A 835 7.95 -9.25 -19.23
N VAL A 836 6.98 -10.15 -19.34
CA VAL A 836 5.54 -9.84 -19.33
C VAL A 836 4.86 -10.76 -18.33
N TYR A 837 3.84 -10.24 -17.67
CA TYR A 837 2.96 -11.02 -16.82
C TYR A 837 1.49 -10.68 -17.08
N ALA A 838 0.60 -11.62 -16.82
CA ALA A 838 -0.83 -11.40 -16.77
C ALA A 838 -1.47 -12.38 -15.78
N ILE A 839 -2.46 -11.90 -15.01
CA ILE A 839 -3.24 -12.71 -14.06
C ILE A 839 -4.66 -12.79 -14.60
N ALA A 840 -5.18 -14.00 -14.78
CA ALA A 840 -6.50 -14.24 -15.37
C ALA A 840 -7.12 -15.54 -14.87
N ALA A 841 -8.43 -15.70 -15.05
CA ALA A 841 -9.05 -17.01 -14.83
C ALA A 841 -8.37 -18.09 -15.70
N PRO A 842 -8.17 -19.32 -15.21
CA PRO A 842 -7.49 -20.39 -15.95
C PRO A 842 -8.02 -20.61 -17.38
N VAL A 843 -9.33 -20.50 -17.56
CA VAL A 843 -10.02 -20.63 -18.87
C VAL A 843 -9.64 -19.51 -19.86
N ASN A 844 -9.18 -18.37 -19.36
CA ASN A 844 -8.79 -17.20 -20.18
C ASN A 844 -7.30 -17.20 -20.56
N ILE A 845 -6.44 -17.95 -19.91
CA ILE A 845 -4.99 -17.97 -20.18
C ILE A 845 -4.66 -18.25 -21.66
N PRO A 846 -5.30 -19.19 -22.37
CA PRO A 846 -5.03 -19.36 -23.80
C PRO A 846 -5.38 -18.14 -24.66
N LYS A 847 -6.42 -17.37 -24.25
CA LYS A 847 -6.79 -16.13 -24.93
C LYS A 847 -5.81 -15.00 -24.59
N VAL A 848 -5.36 -14.92 -23.35
CA VAL A 848 -4.31 -13.98 -22.90
C VAL A 848 -3.04 -14.20 -23.70
N GLU A 849 -2.59 -15.45 -23.83
CA GLU A 849 -1.42 -15.80 -24.63
C GLU A 849 -1.61 -15.42 -26.12
N THR A 850 -2.77 -15.71 -26.68
CA THR A 850 -3.08 -15.33 -28.07
C THR A 850 -3.04 -13.82 -28.26
N ALA A 851 -3.71 -13.06 -27.37
CA ALA A 851 -3.73 -11.60 -27.41
C ALA A 851 -2.33 -10.99 -27.23
N PHE A 852 -1.53 -11.54 -26.33
CA PHE A 852 -0.13 -11.17 -26.15
C PHE A 852 0.69 -11.39 -27.43
N ARG A 853 0.66 -12.59 -27.99
CA ARG A 853 1.42 -12.93 -29.21
C ARG A 853 0.99 -12.09 -30.42
N GLU A 854 -0.30 -11.85 -30.57
CA GLU A 854 -0.82 -10.97 -31.65
C GLU A 854 -0.39 -9.52 -31.47
N GLU A 855 -0.46 -8.99 -30.24
CA GLU A 855 -0.06 -7.62 -29.98
C GLU A 855 1.44 -7.41 -30.16
N MET A 856 2.26 -8.37 -29.73
CA MET A 856 3.70 -8.37 -29.98
C MET A 856 4.00 -8.42 -31.48
N ALA A 857 3.35 -9.32 -32.21
CA ALA A 857 3.49 -9.40 -33.66
C ALA A 857 3.06 -8.10 -34.36
N ARG A 858 2.01 -7.45 -33.88
CA ARG A 858 1.54 -6.16 -34.40
C ARG A 858 2.57 -5.06 -34.11
N ALA A 859 3.08 -4.99 -32.88
CA ALA A 859 4.09 -3.99 -32.52
C ALA A 859 5.38 -4.14 -33.36
N LEU A 860 5.82 -5.37 -33.60
CA LEU A 860 6.99 -5.65 -34.42
C LEU A 860 6.76 -5.36 -35.93
N ARG A 861 5.57 -5.67 -36.45
CA ARG A 861 5.23 -5.46 -37.87
C ARG A 861 4.98 -3.99 -38.18
N ASP A 862 4.05 -3.38 -37.43
CA ASP A 862 3.50 -2.05 -37.75
C ASP A 862 4.26 -0.92 -37.02
N GLY A 863 4.95 -1.24 -35.95
CA GLY A 863 5.65 -0.28 -35.09
C GLY A 863 4.70 0.53 -34.20
N PHE A 864 5.20 1.66 -33.73
CA PHE A 864 4.45 2.63 -32.95
C PHE A 864 4.15 3.86 -33.78
N THR A 865 3.04 4.54 -33.51
CA THR A 865 2.69 5.80 -34.13
C THR A 865 3.37 6.97 -33.43
N GLU A 866 3.55 8.10 -34.11
CA GLU A 866 4.10 9.33 -33.53
C GLU A 866 3.21 9.85 -32.38
N ALA A 867 1.90 9.65 -32.43
CA ALA A 867 0.97 10.03 -31.39
C ALA A 867 1.20 9.19 -30.10
N GLU A 868 1.31 7.85 -30.22
CA GLU A 868 1.62 6.97 -29.09
C GLU A 868 2.96 7.35 -28.47
N VAL A 869 4.00 7.53 -29.27
CA VAL A 869 5.34 7.89 -28.80
C VAL A 869 5.35 9.26 -28.12
N THR A 870 4.62 10.24 -28.66
CA THR A 870 4.52 11.57 -28.06
C THR A 870 3.81 11.50 -26.69
N SER A 871 2.72 10.75 -26.58
CA SER A 871 2.02 10.51 -25.30
C SER A 871 2.92 9.81 -24.29
N ALA A 872 3.54 8.71 -24.68
CA ALA A 872 4.42 7.92 -23.82
C ALA A 872 5.63 8.71 -23.31
N LYS A 873 6.27 9.52 -24.19
CA LYS A 873 7.35 10.44 -23.76
C LYS A 873 6.88 11.39 -22.68
N SER A 874 5.74 12.02 -22.89
CA SER A 874 5.16 12.94 -21.91
C SER A 874 4.92 12.25 -20.57
N GLY A 875 4.25 11.11 -20.57
CA GLY A 875 3.96 10.32 -19.38
C GLY A 875 5.22 9.87 -18.66
N LEU A 876 6.14 9.21 -19.36
CA LEU A 876 7.39 8.70 -18.77
C LEU A 876 8.26 9.82 -18.17
N LEU A 877 8.41 10.96 -18.86
CA LEU A 877 9.20 12.08 -18.36
C LEU A 877 8.56 12.75 -17.14
N GLN A 878 7.23 12.86 -17.11
CA GLN A 878 6.51 13.35 -15.92
C GLN A 878 6.66 12.41 -14.74
N THR A 879 6.50 11.10 -14.94
CA THR A 879 6.71 10.09 -13.88
C THR A 879 8.12 10.17 -13.30
N ARG A 880 9.15 10.30 -14.16
CA ARG A 880 10.54 10.46 -13.73
C ARG A 880 10.76 11.76 -12.93
N ALA A 881 10.13 12.85 -13.37
CA ALA A 881 10.21 14.13 -12.65
C ALA A 881 9.51 14.07 -11.28
N GLN A 882 8.37 13.37 -11.20
CA GLN A 882 7.68 13.15 -9.91
C GLN A 882 8.49 12.27 -8.96
N SER A 883 9.12 11.20 -9.47
CA SER A 883 9.99 10.33 -8.65
C SER A 883 11.15 11.11 -8.02
N ARG A 884 11.76 12.05 -8.75
CA ARG A 884 12.79 12.94 -8.22
C ARG A 884 12.27 13.96 -7.20
N ALA A 885 10.98 14.14 -7.10
CA ALA A 885 10.38 14.99 -6.08
C ALA A 885 10.32 14.31 -4.70
N GLN A 886 10.45 12.99 -4.66
CA GLN A 886 10.39 12.20 -3.43
C GLN A 886 11.77 12.10 -2.78
N ASP A 887 11.88 12.53 -1.52
CA ASP A 887 13.17 12.58 -0.81
C ASP A 887 13.82 11.23 -0.59
N ALA A 888 13.00 10.20 -0.31
CA ALA A 888 13.48 8.83 -0.19
C ALA A 888 14.05 8.30 -1.51
N THR A 889 13.38 8.60 -2.64
CA THR A 889 13.86 8.25 -3.99
C THR A 889 15.14 8.99 -4.33
N LEU A 890 15.27 10.26 -3.93
CA LEU A 890 16.52 11.02 -4.11
C LEU A 890 17.67 10.43 -3.29
N ALA A 891 17.41 10.04 -2.04
CA ALA A 891 18.42 9.41 -1.20
C ALA A 891 18.90 8.07 -1.79
N ALA A 892 17.97 7.20 -2.16
CA ALA A 892 18.29 5.93 -2.82
C ALA A 892 19.00 6.14 -4.17
N GLY A 893 18.52 7.10 -4.97
CA GLY A 893 19.11 7.46 -6.25
C GLY A 893 20.55 7.98 -6.12
N TRP A 894 20.86 8.77 -5.08
CA TRP A 894 22.23 9.19 -4.81
C TRP A 894 23.13 8.04 -4.37
N ALA A 895 22.63 7.14 -3.50
CA ALA A 895 23.41 5.96 -3.10
C ALA A 895 23.76 5.11 -4.33
N GLY A 896 22.78 4.81 -5.20
CA GLY A 896 23.02 4.09 -6.45
C GLY A 896 23.94 4.81 -7.43
N ASN A 897 23.76 6.12 -7.63
CA ASN A 897 24.62 6.91 -8.51
C ASN A 897 26.06 6.95 -8.02
N MET A 898 26.30 7.13 -6.72
CA MET A 898 27.65 7.11 -6.15
C MET A 898 28.33 5.76 -6.34
N HIS A 899 27.59 4.66 -6.21
CA HIS A 899 28.12 3.31 -6.50
C HIS A 899 28.65 3.23 -7.92
N LEU A 900 27.86 3.71 -8.87
CA LEU A 900 28.18 3.68 -10.30
C LEU A 900 29.14 4.79 -10.75
N GLY A 901 29.56 5.69 -9.84
CA GLY A 901 30.38 6.85 -10.20
C GLY A 901 29.65 7.88 -11.07
N ARG A 902 28.32 8.04 -10.86
CA ARG A 902 27.43 8.91 -11.64
C ARG A 902 26.84 10.01 -10.75
N THR A 903 26.20 10.99 -11.41
CA THR A 903 25.31 11.98 -10.78
C THR A 903 23.97 12.00 -11.48
N PHE A 904 23.08 12.92 -11.11
CA PHE A 904 21.79 13.08 -11.79
C PHE A 904 21.93 13.62 -13.22
N GLU A 905 23.10 14.10 -13.63
CA GLU A 905 23.40 14.44 -15.04
C GLU A 905 23.12 13.24 -15.96
N ARG A 906 23.42 12.00 -15.50
CA ARG A 906 23.08 10.78 -16.25
C ARG A 906 21.56 10.62 -16.49
N SER A 907 20.75 10.98 -15.50
CA SER A 907 19.29 11.00 -15.65
C SER A 907 18.83 12.07 -16.62
N LYS A 908 19.44 13.24 -16.59
CA LYS A 908 19.17 14.35 -17.51
C LYS A 908 19.54 13.99 -18.98
N GLU A 909 20.70 13.39 -19.20
CA GLU A 909 21.09 12.86 -20.50
C GLU A 909 20.09 11.83 -21.06
N LEU A 910 19.66 10.91 -20.19
CA LEU A 910 18.65 9.90 -20.56
C LEU A 910 17.33 10.57 -20.94
N GLU A 911 16.86 11.54 -20.17
CA GLU A 911 15.61 12.24 -20.43
C GLU A 911 15.68 13.11 -21.69
N ALA A 912 16.84 13.72 -21.96
CA ALA A 912 17.06 14.43 -23.22
C ALA A 912 16.99 13.49 -24.43
N LYS A 913 17.60 12.29 -24.32
CA LYS A 913 17.50 11.27 -25.37
C LYS A 913 16.07 10.77 -25.56
N LEU A 914 15.37 10.44 -24.46
CA LEU A 914 13.97 10.03 -24.49
C LEU A 914 13.09 11.10 -25.20
N SER A 915 13.29 12.37 -24.88
CA SER A 915 12.54 13.48 -25.48
C SER A 915 12.74 13.58 -27.00
N ALA A 916 13.94 13.26 -27.49
CA ALA A 916 14.29 13.37 -28.90
C ALA A 916 13.85 12.19 -29.76
N LEU A 917 13.45 11.05 -29.14
CA LEU A 917 13.10 9.84 -29.88
C LEU A 917 11.94 10.03 -30.86
N THR A 918 12.04 9.37 -32.01
CA THR A 918 10.97 9.22 -33.00
C THR A 918 10.33 7.83 -32.90
N ALA A 919 9.13 7.68 -33.44
CA ALA A 919 8.47 6.37 -33.51
C ALA A 919 9.28 5.34 -34.31
N ALA A 920 10.02 5.78 -35.31
CA ALA A 920 10.89 4.92 -36.12
C ALA A 920 12.06 4.36 -35.27
N GLU A 921 12.70 5.18 -34.43
CA GLU A 921 13.81 4.75 -33.57
C GLU A 921 13.32 3.78 -32.48
N VAL A 922 12.19 4.08 -31.85
CA VAL A 922 11.57 3.20 -30.85
C VAL A 922 11.19 1.85 -31.44
N THR A 923 10.61 1.87 -32.64
CA THR A 923 10.26 0.65 -33.36
C THR A 923 11.51 -0.14 -33.80
N ALA A 924 12.57 0.54 -34.22
CA ALA A 924 13.83 -0.09 -34.60
C ALA A 924 14.50 -0.79 -33.40
N ALA A 925 14.51 -0.14 -32.21
CA ALA A 925 15.02 -0.74 -30.98
C ALA A 925 14.18 -1.97 -30.57
N LEU A 926 12.86 -1.89 -30.62
CA LEU A 926 11.98 -3.02 -30.35
C LEU A 926 12.34 -4.22 -31.25
N ARG A 927 12.43 -4.00 -32.56
CA ARG A 927 12.76 -5.05 -33.55
C ARG A 927 14.15 -5.63 -33.40
N LYS A 928 15.08 -4.86 -32.86
CA LYS A 928 16.45 -5.30 -32.65
C LYS A 928 16.60 -6.23 -31.43
N TYR A 929 15.86 -5.98 -30.39
CA TYR A 929 16.08 -6.62 -29.09
C TYR A 929 15.02 -7.64 -28.71
N LEU A 930 13.81 -7.58 -29.22
CA LEU A 930 12.72 -8.47 -28.85
C LEU A 930 12.32 -9.40 -30.00
N ASP A 931 12.39 -10.70 -29.76
CA ASP A 931 11.91 -11.75 -30.65
C ASP A 931 10.94 -12.67 -29.91
N PRO A 932 9.61 -12.58 -30.16
CA PRO A 932 8.64 -13.45 -29.49
C PRO A 932 8.92 -14.96 -29.62
N LYS A 933 9.75 -15.38 -30.57
CA LYS A 933 10.17 -16.79 -30.74
C LYS A 933 11.25 -17.20 -29.75
N LYS A 934 11.91 -16.24 -29.14
CA LYS A 934 12.95 -16.46 -28.11
C LYS A 934 12.40 -16.37 -26.69
N MET A 935 11.13 -16.05 -26.53
CA MET A 935 10.52 -15.90 -25.23
C MET A 935 10.21 -17.28 -24.62
N THR A 936 10.67 -17.49 -23.41
CA THR A 936 10.19 -18.56 -22.55
C THR A 936 8.84 -18.14 -21.97
N VAL A 937 7.89 -19.08 -22.02
CA VAL A 937 6.52 -18.87 -21.50
C VAL A 937 6.26 -19.88 -20.40
N VAL A 938 5.83 -19.40 -19.23
CA VAL A 938 5.37 -20.26 -18.14
C VAL A 938 3.95 -19.87 -17.77
N LYS A 939 3.12 -20.87 -17.62
CA LYS A 939 1.70 -20.75 -17.20
C LYS A 939 1.49 -21.58 -15.96
N ALA A 940 0.87 -21.02 -14.93
CA ALA A 940 0.50 -21.78 -13.74
C ALA A 940 -0.97 -21.53 -13.40
N GLY A 941 -1.74 -22.57 -13.10
CA GLY A 941 -3.16 -22.46 -12.84
C GLY A 941 -3.87 -23.82 -12.79
N ASP A 942 -5.16 -23.81 -12.44
CA ASP A 942 -5.99 -25.00 -12.49
C ASP A 942 -6.54 -25.24 -13.91
N PHE A 943 -5.67 -25.64 -14.79
CA PHE A 943 -6.02 -25.96 -16.18
C PHE A 943 -6.76 -27.30 -16.25
N LYS A 944 -7.98 -27.28 -16.79
CA LYS A 944 -8.85 -28.43 -17.00
C LYS A 944 -8.58 -29.14 -18.34
#